data_fcd923b667d593328aa7928c0036bb9c
#
_entry.id   fcd923b667d593328aa7928c0036bb9c
#
_cell.length_a   1.000
_cell.length_b   1.000
_cell.length_c   1.000
_cell.angle_alpha   90.00
_cell.angle_beta   90.00
_cell.angle_gamma   90.00
#
_symmetry.space_group_name_H-M   'P 1'
#
loop_
_entity.id
_entity.type
_entity.pdbx_description
1 polymer ?
#
loop_
_entity_poly.entity_id
_entity_poly.type
_entity_poly.pdbx_seq_one_letter_code
_entity_poly.pdbx_strand_id
1 'polypeptide(L)'
;MIERNAPVTGLLVERLVVVGLGLIGGSFAKGLRARGVCREVVGVDLDPQARRMAVELGVADRCEEQLAAACQGADVIMLAVPILAMERVLGELARLNLGDAILTDAGSAKGNVVRAAEAVFGGVPVRFVPGHPIAGSEQSGVEAANGELFKRHKVILTPLAQTDATALQRVDQLWRELGADVEHMQVEHHDQVLAATSHLPHLLAFGLVDSLAKRNENLEIFRYAAGGFRDFTRIAGSDPVMWHDIFLANREAVLRTLDVFRDDLDALRDAVDAGDGHHLLGVFTRARVAREHFSKILARRAYVDAMHSNDLVFLANPGGAVRGRIRVPGDKSISHRSIMLGSLAEGTTEVEGFLEGEDALATLQAFRDMGVVIEGPHHGRVTIHGVGLHGLKPPPGPIYVGNSGTSMRLLSGLLAGQPFDVTMTGDASLSKRPMNRVANPLREMGAVVETGPDGRPPLTIRGGHRLKALTYTLPMASAQVKSCLLLAGLYAEGVTTITEPAPTRDHTERMLRGFGYAVDSRGPVASLQAGGKLTATRIEVPADISSAAFFLVAASIAEGSDLLLEHVGINPTRIGVIEILRLMGGDIRLENQREVGGEPVADLRVRGARLKGIEIPEALVPLAIDEFPVLFVAAVCAEGRTVLRGAEELRVKESDRIQVMADGLTSLGVKVEPTADGIIIDGGQVIGGGEVYSHGDHRIAMAFSVASLRASAPIRIHDCANVATSFPNFLALAEQVGIRVAVEGQR
;
A
#
# COMPACT_ATOMS: atom_id res chain seq x y z
N MET A 1 -16.35 -1.78 10.17
CA MET A 1 -16.40 -0.54 10.96
C MET A 1 -16.12 -0.93 12.41
N ILE A 2 -14.88 -0.75 12.85
CA ILE A 2 -14.57 -0.70 14.27
C ILE A 2 -14.26 0.76 14.50
N GLU A 3 -15.14 1.42 15.24
CA GLU A 3 -14.94 2.81 15.67
C GLU A 3 -13.59 2.91 16.37
N ARG A 4 -12.76 3.82 15.89
CA ARG A 4 -11.54 4.21 16.60
C ARG A 4 -11.98 5.00 17.83
N ASN A 5 -12.01 4.35 18.99
CA ASN A 5 -12.23 5.03 20.23
C ASN A 5 -11.05 5.98 20.51
N ALA A 6 -11.38 7.23 20.85
CA ALA A 6 -10.50 8.18 21.49
C ALA A 6 -9.83 7.53 22.73
N PRO A 7 -8.64 8.01 23.19
CA PRO A 7 -8.02 7.47 24.39
C PRO A 7 -9.03 7.51 25.54
N VAL A 8 -9.36 6.32 26.06
CA VAL A 8 -10.29 6.19 27.17
C VAL A 8 -9.57 6.69 28.42
N THR A 9 -9.85 7.91 28.83
CA THR A 9 -9.42 8.43 30.12
C THR A 9 -10.22 7.72 31.21
N GLY A 10 -9.84 6.48 31.55
CA GLY A 10 -10.50 5.71 32.61
C GLY A 10 -9.76 4.42 32.93
N LEU A 11 -10.00 3.94 34.13
CA LEU A 11 -9.46 2.67 34.64
C LEU A 11 -9.96 1.51 33.78
N LEU A 12 -9.06 0.74 33.17
CA LEU A 12 -9.39 -0.42 32.33
C LEU A 12 -9.30 -1.74 33.10
N VAL A 13 -8.45 -1.81 34.10
CA VAL A 13 -8.14 -3.03 34.87
C VAL A 13 -8.03 -2.67 36.34
N GLU A 14 -8.79 -3.34 37.19
CA GLU A 14 -8.65 -3.16 38.64
C GLU A 14 -7.39 -3.82 39.15
N ARG A 15 -7.15 -5.10 38.74
CA ARG A 15 -5.95 -5.86 39.12
C ARG A 15 -5.33 -6.57 37.92
N LEU A 16 -4.11 -6.13 37.56
CA LEU A 16 -3.25 -6.78 36.58
C LEU A 16 -2.24 -7.68 37.29
N VAL A 17 -2.15 -8.94 36.91
CA VAL A 17 -1.08 -9.86 37.34
C VAL A 17 -0.11 -10.06 36.19
N VAL A 18 1.19 -9.89 36.45
CA VAL A 18 2.25 -10.14 35.46
C VAL A 18 3.18 -11.22 35.97
N VAL A 19 3.19 -12.35 35.28
CA VAL A 19 4.01 -13.53 35.58
C VAL A 19 5.26 -13.49 34.69
N GLY A 20 6.41 -13.31 35.32
CA GLY A 20 7.69 -13.01 34.66
C GLY A 20 7.96 -11.52 34.58
N LEU A 21 8.86 -11.03 35.42
CA LEU A 21 9.20 -9.60 35.55
C LEU A 21 10.48 -9.24 34.79
N GLY A 22 10.75 -9.94 33.68
CA GLY A 22 11.83 -9.60 32.75
C GLY A 22 11.55 -8.34 31.91
N LEU A 23 12.33 -8.14 30.87
CA LEU A 23 12.18 -7.00 29.97
C LEU A 23 10.73 -6.82 29.49
N ILE A 24 10.10 -7.87 28.96
CA ILE A 24 8.77 -7.77 28.32
C ILE A 24 7.67 -7.58 29.37
N GLY A 25 7.58 -8.47 30.36
CA GLY A 25 6.56 -8.39 31.41
C GLY A 25 6.70 -7.14 32.25
N GLY A 26 7.94 -6.79 32.62
CA GLY A 26 8.24 -5.56 33.35
C GLY A 26 7.89 -4.29 32.56
N SER A 27 8.16 -4.25 31.26
CA SER A 27 7.81 -3.11 30.40
C SER A 27 6.29 -2.96 30.23
N PHE A 28 5.57 -4.08 30.08
CA PHE A 28 4.12 -4.10 30.02
C PHE A 28 3.50 -3.54 31.31
N ALA A 29 3.93 -4.07 32.45
CA ALA A 29 3.49 -3.61 33.76
C ALA A 29 3.76 -2.11 33.99
N LYS A 30 5.01 -1.71 33.81
CA LYS A 30 5.49 -0.32 34.00
C LYS A 30 4.76 0.66 33.12
N GLY A 31 4.55 0.29 31.85
CA GLY A 31 3.87 1.14 30.86
C GLY A 31 2.40 1.38 31.19
N LEU A 32 1.64 0.32 31.54
CA LEU A 32 0.23 0.44 31.90
C LEU A 32 0.02 1.17 33.24
N ARG A 33 0.89 0.90 34.20
CA ARG A 33 0.87 1.59 35.49
C ARG A 33 1.13 3.11 35.32
N ALA A 34 2.12 3.47 34.54
CA ALA A 34 2.45 4.88 34.29
C ALA A 34 1.32 5.66 33.62
N ARG A 35 0.47 4.98 32.82
CA ARG A 35 -0.71 5.56 32.15
C ARG A 35 -1.98 5.57 33.00
N GLY A 36 -1.92 4.97 34.20
CA GLY A 36 -3.06 4.95 35.13
C GLY A 36 -4.25 4.10 34.66
N VAL A 37 -4.03 3.18 33.73
CA VAL A 37 -5.07 2.29 33.21
C VAL A 37 -5.29 1.04 34.07
N CYS A 38 -4.36 0.73 34.99
CA CYS A 38 -4.46 -0.31 36.00
C CYS A 38 -4.47 0.29 37.40
N ARG A 39 -5.34 -0.19 38.29
CA ARG A 39 -5.38 0.28 39.69
C ARG A 39 -4.28 -0.37 40.51
N GLU A 40 -4.10 -1.68 40.37
CA GLU A 40 -3.08 -2.45 41.05
C GLU A 40 -2.34 -3.35 40.05
N VAL A 41 -1.02 -3.37 40.13
CA VAL A 41 -0.15 -4.30 39.41
C VAL A 41 0.55 -5.22 40.37
N VAL A 42 0.30 -6.52 40.23
CA VAL A 42 0.91 -7.58 41.03
C VAL A 42 1.91 -8.35 40.18
N GLY A 43 3.17 -8.32 40.57
CA GLY A 43 4.23 -9.08 39.91
C GLY A 43 4.40 -10.48 40.47
N VAL A 44 4.71 -11.45 39.62
CA VAL A 44 5.13 -12.81 40.03
C VAL A 44 6.43 -13.16 39.33
N ASP A 45 7.45 -13.52 40.08
CA ASP A 45 8.71 -14.00 39.55
C ASP A 45 9.33 -15.02 40.53
N LEU A 46 10.11 -15.96 40.00
CA LEU A 46 10.83 -16.95 40.83
C LEU A 46 12.02 -16.31 41.55
N ASP A 47 12.66 -15.31 40.93
CA ASP A 47 13.82 -14.62 41.49
C ASP A 47 13.40 -13.61 42.57
N PRO A 48 13.82 -13.81 43.85
CA PRO A 48 13.54 -12.86 44.91
C PRO A 48 14.14 -11.48 44.67
N GLN A 49 15.24 -11.38 43.93
CA GLN A 49 15.87 -10.09 43.59
C GLN A 49 15.02 -9.36 42.59
N ALA A 50 14.56 -10.04 41.54
CA ALA A 50 13.65 -9.43 40.53
C ALA A 50 12.37 -8.91 41.19
N ARG A 51 11.77 -9.65 42.12
CA ARG A 51 10.59 -9.20 42.88
C ARG A 51 10.83 -7.92 43.68
N ARG A 52 11.96 -7.84 44.40
CA ARG A 52 12.31 -6.62 45.16
C ARG A 52 12.53 -5.41 44.23
N MET A 53 13.32 -5.61 43.18
CA MET A 53 13.63 -4.57 42.24
C MET A 53 12.41 -4.09 41.48
N ALA A 54 11.45 -4.97 41.14
CA ALA A 54 10.21 -4.60 40.46
C ALA A 54 9.39 -3.59 41.28
N VAL A 55 9.35 -3.71 42.59
CA VAL A 55 8.68 -2.75 43.47
C VAL A 55 9.48 -1.46 43.58
N GLU A 56 10.80 -1.57 43.78
CA GLU A 56 11.70 -0.39 43.90
C GLU A 56 11.70 0.47 42.63
N LEU A 57 11.68 -0.16 41.44
CA LEU A 57 11.68 0.52 40.16
C LEU A 57 10.27 0.95 39.70
N GLY A 58 9.25 0.73 40.52
CA GLY A 58 7.86 1.09 40.21
C GLY A 58 7.25 0.31 39.06
N VAL A 59 7.73 -0.91 38.82
CA VAL A 59 7.18 -1.84 37.80
C VAL A 59 5.89 -2.48 38.32
N ALA A 60 5.87 -2.86 39.60
CA ALA A 60 4.70 -3.45 40.27
C ALA A 60 4.43 -2.74 41.61
N ASP A 61 3.18 -2.76 42.09
CA ASP A 61 2.81 -2.22 43.40
C ASP A 61 3.24 -3.18 44.51
N ARG A 62 3.14 -4.47 44.25
CA ARG A 62 3.64 -5.58 45.11
C ARG A 62 4.00 -6.80 44.27
N CYS A 63 4.75 -7.68 44.83
CA CYS A 63 5.12 -8.93 44.20
C CYS A 63 4.81 -10.13 45.11
N GLU A 64 4.43 -11.23 44.48
CA GLU A 64 4.16 -12.52 45.12
C GLU A 64 5.11 -13.59 44.56
N GLU A 65 5.39 -14.61 45.38
CA GLU A 65 6.13 -15.78 44.93
C GLU A 65 5.20 -16.83 44.32
N GLN A 66 3.98 -16.93 44.88
CA GLN A 66 3.01 -17.97 44.51
C GLN A 66 1.90 -17.41 43.64
N LEU A 67 1.65 -18.07 42.50
CA LEU A 67 0.57 -17.73 41.59
C LEU A 67 -0.80 -17.65 42.25
N ALA A 68 -1.11 -18.57 43.17
CA ALA A 68 -2.39 -18.63 43.85
C ALA A 68 -2.71 -17.35 44.65
N ALA A 69 -1.71 -16.77 45.31
CA ALA A 69 -1.87 -15.50 46.03
C ALA A 69 -2.01 -14.31 45.09
N ALA A 70 -1.23 -14.27 44.03
CA ALA A 70 -1.24 -13.17 43.04
C ALA A 70 -2.54 -13.14 42.24
N CYS A 71 -3.03 -14.29 41.78
CA CYS A 71 -4.16 -14.39 40.87
C CYS A 71 -5.53 -14.19 41.54
N GLN A 72 -5.59 -14.10 42.85
CA GLN A 72 -6.84 -13.93 43.58
C GLN A 72 -7.47 -12.54 43.21
N GLY A 73 -8.62 -12.57 42.54
CA GLY A 73 -9.32 -11.36 42.10
C GLY A 73 -8.63 -10.62 40.97
N ALA A 74 -7.83 -11.27 40.14
CA ALA A 74 -7.22 -10.72 38.96
C ALA A 74 -8.25 -10.52 37.87
N ASP A 75 -8.18 -9.39 37.13
CA ASP A 75 -8.95 -9.15 35.92
C ASP A 75 -8.18 -9.59 34.66
N VAL A 76 -6.87 -9.38 34.67
CA VAL A 76 -5.97 -9.76 33.58
C VAL A 76 -4.72 -10.39 34.11
N ILE A 77 -4.32 -11.53 33.55
CA ILE A 77 -3.09 -12.25 33.87
C ILE A 77 -2.23 -12.30 32.58
N MET A 78 -1.08 -11.60 32.61
CA MET A 78 -0.09 -11.58 31.55
C MET A 78 1.02 -12.57 31.83
N LEU A 79 1.28 -13.51 30.91
CA LEU A 79 2.35 -14.48 30.98
C LEU A 79 3.54 -14.02 30.13
N ALA A 80 4.62 -13.63 30.77
CA ALA A 80 5.86 -13.16 30.12
C ALA A 80 7.07 -14.01 30.61
N VAL A 81 6.88 -15.30 30.67
CA VAL A 81 7.91 -16.29 31.09
C VAL A 81 8.57 -16.90 29.84
N PRO A 82 9.76 -17.52 29.96
CA PRO A 82 10.37 -18.28 28.88
C PRO A 82 9.39 -19.29 28.26
N ILE A 83 9.44 -19.43 26.92
CA ILE A 83 8.40 -20.15 26.17
C ILE A 83 8.22 -21.61 26.61
N LEU A 84 9.28 -22.31 26.96
CA LEU A 84 9.21 -23.70 27.48
C LEU A 84 8.72 -23.80 28.93
N ALA A 85 8.70 -22.70 29.69
CA ALA A 85 8.12 -22.64 31.02
C ALA A 85 6.58 -22.43 30.99
N MET A 86 6.01 -22.07 29.84
CA MET A 86 4.57 -21.78 29.70
C MET A 86 3.68 -22.93 30.14
N GLU A 87 3.97 -24.17 29.72
CA GLU A 87 3.15 -25.33 30.06
C GLU A 87 3.06 -25.54 31.57
N ARG A 88 4.18 -25.39 32.30
CA ARG A 88 4.21 -25.51 33.75
C ARG A 88 3.36 -24.40 34.40
N VAL A 89 3.53 -23.15 33.97
CA VAL A 89 2.79 -22.00 34.53
C VAL A 89 1.30 -22.13 34.25
N LEU A 90 0.92 -22.49 33.03
CA LEU A 90 -0.47 -22.76 32.64
C LEU A 90 -1.06 -23.93 33.45
N GLY A 91 -0.26 -24.99 33.72
CA GLY A 91 -0.67 -26.12 34.54
C GLY A 91 -0.89 -25.78 36.04
N GLU A 92 -0.14 -24.81 36.58
CA GLU A 92 -0.41 -24.25 37.90
C GLU A 92 -1.69 -23.41 37.90
N LEU A 93 -1.88 -22.54 36.90
CA LEU A 93 -3.09 -21.71 36.73
C LEU A 93 -4.35 -22.55 36.53
N ALA A 94 -4.28 -23.66 35.80
CA ALA A 94 -5.41 -24.57 35.58
C ALA A 94 -5.98 -25.19 36.87
N ARG A 95 -5.19 -25.21 37.96
CA ARG A 95 -5.62 -25.70 39.28
C ARG A 95 -6.26 -24.61 40.13
N LEU A 96 -6.22 -23.36 39.67
CA LEU A 96 -6.77 -22.22 40.39
C LEU A 96 -8.16 -21.87 39.87
N ASN A 97 -8.98 -21.27 40.74
CA ASN A 97 -10.21 -20.62 40.29
C ASN A 97 -9.89 -19.23 39.83
N LEU A 98 -9.78 -19.05 38.51
CA LEU A 98 -9.44 -17.76 37.86
C LEU A 98 -10.68 -16.87 37.67
N GLY A 99 -11.91 -17.39 37.93
CA GLY A 99 -13.15 -16.64 37.68
C GLY A 99 -13.25 -16.14 36.24
N ASP A 100 -13.51 -14.85 36.11
CA ASP A 100 -13.61 -14.16 34.79
C ASP A 100 -12.31 -13.51 34.35
N ALA A 101 -11.16 -13.89 34.92
CA ALA A 101 -9.88 -13.32 34.53
C ALA A 101 -9.55 -13.58 33.04
N ILE A 102 -9.04 -12.56 32.36
CA ILE A 102 -8.51 -12.70 31.01
C ILE A 102 -7.07 -13.19 31.12
N LEU A 103 -6.75 -14.24 30.37
CA LEU A 103 -5.40 -14.75 30.24
C LEU A 103 -4.78 -14.25 28.92
N THR A 104 -3.54 -13.78 28.95
CA THR A 104 -2.79 -13.41 27.76
C THR A 104 -1.31 -13.72 27.95
N ASP A 105 -0.56 -13.80 26.86
CA ASP A 105 0.87 -14.09 26.91
C ASP A 105 1.70 -13.24 25.98
N ALA A 106 3.02 -13.31 26.13
CA ALA A 106 4.01 -12.60 25.31
C ALA A 106 5.01 -13.57 24.63
N GLY A 107 4.69 -14.83 24.51
CA GLY A 107 5.58 -15.85 23.96
C GLY A 107 5.84 -15.71 22.48
N SER A 108 7.06 -16.08 22.03
CA SER A 108 7.51 -15.91 20.65
C SER A 108 6.98 -16.96 19.65
N ALA A 109 6.40 -18.07 20.14
CA ALA A 109 5.75 -19.11 19.33
C ALA A 109 4.34 -19.35 19.85
N LYS A 110 3.34 -19.27 19.00
CA LYS A 110 1.93 -19.32 19.42
C LYS A 110 1.37 -20.73 19.44
N GLY A 111 1.73 -21.57 18.46
CA GLY A 111 1.28 -22.96 18.42
C GLY A 111 1.68 -23.77 19.65
N ASN A 112 2.88 -23.55 20.18
CA ASN A 112 3.33 -24.19 21.43
C ASN A 112 2.48 -23.77 22.64
N VAL A 113 2.23 -22.46 22.78
CA VAL A 113 1.45 -21.92 23.92
C VAL A 113 -0.01 -22.39 23.86
N VAL A 114 -0.61 -22.41 22.70
CA VAL A 114 -2.00 -22.88 22.49
C VAL A 114 -2.12 -24.37 22.82
N ARG A 115 -1.20 -25.21 22.31
CA ARG A 115 -1.18 -26.66 22.66
C ARG A 115 -0.96 -26.89 24.13
N ALA A 116 -0.07 -26.12 24.79
CA ALA A 116 0.13 -26.21 26.24
C ALA A 116 -1.16 -25.86 27.01
N ALA A 117 -1.86 -24.79 26.63
CA ALA A 117 -3.14 -24.42 27.23
C ALA A 117 -4.19 -25.50 27.02
N GLU A 118 -4.31 -26.05 25.82
CA GLU A 118 -5.25 -27.13 25.51
C GLU A 118 -4.98 -28.39 26.38
N ALA A 119 -3.72 -28.78 26.51
CA ALA A 119 -3.31 -29.97 27.27
C ALA A 119 -3.62 -29.83 28.76
N VAL A 120 -3.39 -28.66 29.38
CA VAL A 120 -3.53 -28.49 30.82
C VAL A 120 -4.94 -28.12 31.29
N PHE A 121 -5.71 -27.38 30.43
CA PHE A 121 -7.09 -27.01 30.74
C PHE A 121 -8.13 -28.01 30.21
N GLY A 122 -7.74 -28.99 29.39
CA GLY A 122 -8.66 -29.89 28.68
C GLY A 122 -9.41 -29.22 27.50
N GLY A 123 -8.94 -28.08 27.08
CA GLY A 123 -9.44 -27.23 26.01
C GLY A 123 -8.96 -25.78 26.21
N VAL A 124 -8.72 -25.03 25.19
CA VAL A 124 -8.23 -23.64 25.33
C VAL A 124 -9.30 -22.77 25.99
N PRO A 125 -9.00 -22.08 27.11
CA PRO A 125 -9.99 -21.21 27.76
C PRO A 125 -10.50 -20.12 26.82
N VAL A 126 -11.81 -19.86 26.80
CA VAL A 126 -12.42 -18.86 25.91
C VAL A 126 -11.92 -17.44 26.17
N ARG A 127 -11.45 -17.16 27.39
CA ARG A 127 -10.88 -15.87 27.77
C ARG A 127 -9.34 -15.85 27.72
N PHE A 128 -8.73 -16.80 27.03
CA PHE A 128 -7.32 -16.77 26.69
C PHE A 128 -7.11 -16.10 25.33
N VAL A 129 -6.33 -15.02 25.31
CA VAL A 129 -5.97 -14.24 24.14
C VAL A 129 -4.45 -14.33 23.95
N PRO A 130 -3.95 -15.26 23.13
CA PRO A 130 -2.52 -15.39 22.92
C PRO A 130 -1.96 -14.18 22.17
N GLY A 131 -0.79 -13.69 22.60
CA GLY A 131 -0.14 -12.51 22.03
C GLY A 131 1.36 -12.67 21.88
N HIS A 132 1.96 -11.87 21.00
CA HIS A 132 3.40 -11.79 20.79
C HIS A 132 3.82 -10.35 20.45
N PRO A 133 4.44 -9.62 21.38
CA PRO A 133 5.03 -8.31 21.09
C PRO A 133 6.32 -8.49 20.29
N ILE A 134 6.37 -7.88 19.10
CA ILE A 134 7.56 -7.86 18.25
C ILE A 134 8.45 -6.69 18.69
N ALA A 135 8.92 -6.76 19.92
CA ALA A 135 9.75 -5.76 20.55
C ALA A 135 10.73 -6.44 21.51
N GLY A 136 11.92 -5.91 21.62
CA GLY A 136 12.94 -6.44 22.51
C GLY A 136 14.23 -5.61 22.44
N SER A 137 15.15 -5.91 23.34
CA SER A 137 16.51 -5.40 23.34
C SER A 137 17.49 -6.52 23.71
N GLU A 138 18.78 -6.27 23.58
CA GLU A 138 19.83 -7.20 23.99
C GLU A 138 19.97 -7.29 25.54
N GLN A 139 19.26 -6.39 26.25
CA GLN A 139 19.24 -6.37 27.73
C GLN A 139 18.11 -7.26 28.26
N SER A 140 18.34 -7.88 29.40
CA SER A 140 17.40 -8.76 30.09
C SER A 140 17.16 -8.33 31.54
N GLY A 141 16.16 -8.91 32.20
CA GLY A 141 15.83 -8.63 33.60
C GLY A 141 14.89 -7.43 33.79
N VAL A 142 14.48 -7.23 35.05
CA VAL A 142 13.54 -6.18 35.46
C VAL A 142 14.16 -4.76 35.32
N GLU A 143 15.48 -4.67 35.44
CA GLU A 143 16.24 -3.41 35.30
C GLU A 143 16.11 -2.83 33.88
N ALA A 144 15.95 -3.69 32.88
CA ALA A 144 15.78 -3.30 31.50
C ALA A 144 14.34 -2.86 31.18
N ALA A 145 13.40 -2.97 32.11
CA ALA A 145 11.99 -2.65 31.89
C ALA A 145 11.80 -1.17 31.53
N ASN A 146 11.20 -0.96 30.34
CA ASN A 146 10.95 0.37 29.77
C ASN A 146 9.47 0.50 29.38
N GLY A 147 8.71 1.38 30.03
CA GLY A 147 7.28 1.60 29.78
C GLY A 147 6.95 2.11 28.37
N GLU A 148 7.94 2.57 27.60
CA GLU A 148 7.79 3.00 26.20
C GLU A 148 8.27 1.94 25.19
N LEU A 149 8.66 0.72 25.65
CA LEU A 149 9.22 -0.34 24.81
C LEU A 149 8.33 -0.70 23.62
N PHE A 150 7.02 -0.70 23.81
CA PHE A 150 6.06 -1.16 22.80
C PHE A 150 5.57 -0.05 21.88
N LYS A 151 5.92 1.19 22.15
CA LYS A 151 5.50 2.34 21.34
C LYS A 151 6.01 2.21 19.91
N ARG A 152 5.07 2.20 18.94
CA ARG A 152 5.34 1.99 17.50
C ARG A 152 5.93 0.61 17.17
N HIS A 153 5.86 -0.36 18.09
CA HIS A 153 6.20 -1.74 17.81
C HIS A 153 4.93 -2.55 17.55
N LYS A 154 5.07 -3.61 16.75
CA LYS A 154 3.97 -4.52 16.48
C LYS A 154 3.71 -5.43 17.65
N VAL A 155 2.44 -5.70 17.89
CA VAL A 155 1.97 -6.78 18.75
C VAL A 155 1.01 -7.62 17.94
N ILE A 156 1.28 -8.92 17.83
CA ILE A 156 0.44 -9.86 17.11
C ILE A 156 -0.43 -10.59 18.12
N LEU A 157 -1.75 -10.44 18.03
CA LEU A 157 -2.70 -11.26 18.78
C LEU A 157 -3.18 -12.40 17.88
N THR A 158 -3.27 -13.60 18.45
CA THR A 158 -3.70 -14.79 17.70
C THR A 158 -4.98 -15.38 18.28
N PRO A 159 -6.14 -14.69 18.15
CA PRO A 159 -7.40 -15.18 18.68
C PRO A 159 -7.81 -16.49 17.98
N LEU A 160 -8.39 -17.40 18.75
CA LEU A 160 -8.96 -18.64 18.26
C LEU A 160 -10.46 -18.44 17.97
N ALA A 161 -11.06 -19.38 17.23
CA ALA A 161 -12.48 -19.29 16.87
C ALA A 161 -13.43 -19.18 18.10
N GLN A 162 -13.05 -19.77 19.24
CA GLN A 162 -13.79 -19.71 20.48
C GLN A 162 -13.39 -18.55 21.41
N THR A 163 -12.42 -17.72 21.03
CA THR A 163 -11.95 -16.62 21.91
C THR A 163 -13.08 -15.61 22.14
N ASP A 164 -13.31 -15.27 23.41
CA ASP A 164 -14.30 -14.29 23.84
C ASP A 164 -13.96 -12.91 23.26
N ALA A 165 -14.94 -12.31 22.56
CA ALA A 165 -14.73 -11.04 21.87
C ALA A 165 -14.42 -9.88 22.84
N THR A 166 -14.96 -9.91 24.05
CA THR A 166 -14.73 -8.85 25.05
C THR A 166 -13.33 -8.99 25.66
N ALA A 167 -12.84 -10.23 25.84
CA ALA A 167 -11.49 -10.49 26.27
C ALA A 167 -10.47 -10.03 25.19
N LEU A 168 -10.73 -10.38 23.93
CA LEU A 168 -9.88 -9.94 22.81
C LEU A 168 -9.82 -8.40 22.74
N GLN A 169 -10.97 -7.75 22.78
CA GLN A 169 -11.03 -6.27 22.75
C GLN A 169 -10.28 -5.64 23.92
N ARG A 170 -10.36 -6.21 25.11
CA ARG A 170 -9.66 -5.71 26.30
C ARG A 170 -8.13 -5.84 26.15
N VAL A 171 -7.64 -6.99 25.69
CA VAL A 171 -6.19 -7.21 25.47
C VAL A 171 -5.67 -6.32 24.33
N ASP A 172 -6.42 -6.19 23.23
CA ASP A 172 -6.09 -5.27 22.12
C ASP A 172 -5.95 -3.82 22.63
N GLN A 173 -6.90 -3.38 23.46
CA GLN A 173 -6.90 -2.04 24.04
C GLN A 173 -5.69 -1.82 24.96
N LEU A 174 -5.34 -2.77 25.83
CA LEU A 174 -4.17 -2.65 26.71
C LEU A 174 -2.86 -2.45 25.93
N TRP A 175 -2.68 -3.19 24.85
CA TRP A 175 -1.51 -3.01 23.97
C TRP A 175 -1.52 -1.66 23.25
N ARG A 176 -2.69 -1.22 22.77
CA ARG A 176 -2.80 0.11 22.12
C ARG A 176 -2.55 1.26 23.10
N GLU A 177 -2.96 1.13 24.35
CA GLU A 177 -2.63 2.11 25.40
C GLU A 177 -1.09 2.22 25.60
N LEU A 178 -0.33 1.16 25.36
CA LEU A 178 1.14 1.20 25.34
C LEU A 178 1.73 1.80 24.07
N GLY A 179 0.88 2.26 23.13
CA GLY A 179 1.29 2.81 21.84
C GLY A 179 1.73 1.75 20.82
N ALA A 180 1.35 0.48 21.04
CA ALA A 180 1.64 -0.61 20.12
C ALA A 180 0.72 -0.60 18.90
N ASP A 181 1.27 -1.05 17.75
CA ASP A 181 0.52 -1.37 16.53
C ASP A 181 0.03 -2.82 16.62
N VAL A 182 -1.27 -3.02 16.92
CA VAL A 182 -1.84 -4.35 17.18
C VAL A 182 -2.42 -4.92 15.90
N GLU A 183 -1.93 -6.10 15.51
CA GLU A 183 -2.42 -6.89 14.36
C GLU A 183 -3.00 -8.22 14.86
N HIS A 184 -3.98 -8.76 14.11
CA HIS A 184 -4.56 -10.08 14.40
C HIS A 184 -4.13 -11.08 13.33
N MET A 185 -3.75 -12.28 13.74
CA MET A 185 -3.23 -13.32 12.84
C MET A 185 -3.67 -14.70 13.34
N GLN A 186 -3.77 -15.67 12.44
CA GLN A 186 -3.98 -17.08 12.85
C GLN A 186 -2.68 -17.66 13.43
N VAL A 187 -2.83 -18.59 14.36
CA VAL A 187 -1.71 -19.21 15.10
C VAL A 187 -0.66 -19.80 14.16
N GLU A 188 -1.10 -20.63 13.21
CA GLU A 188 -0.21 -21.31 12.26
C GLU A 188 0.49 -20.33 11.34
N HIS A 189 -0.22 -19.31 10.89
CA HIS A 189 0.34 -18.26 10.04
C HIS A 189 1.39 -17.43 10.79
N HIS A 190 1.11 -17.06 12.05
CA HIS A 190 2.06 -16.41 12.93
C HIS A 190 3.38 -17.18 12.99
N ASP A 191 3.30 -18.49 13.32
CA ASP A 191 4.49 -19.31 13.51
C ASP A 191 5.29 -19.49 12.21
N GLN A 192 4.61 -19.57 11.06
CA GLN A 192 5.25 -19.60 9.73
C GLN A 192 5.96 -18.27 9.40
N VAL A 193 5.30 -17.14 9.59
CA VAL A 193 5.88 -15.81 9.34
C VAL A 193 7.11 -15.59 10.22
N LEU A 194 7.01 -15.89 11.50
CA LEU A 194 8.15 -15.71 12.43
C LEU A 194 9.28 -16.69 12.18
N ALA A 195 8.98 -17.91 11.73
CA ALA A 195 10.01 -18.86 11.30
C ALA A 195 10.86 -18.28 10.15
N ALA A 196 10.24 -17.66 9.17
CA ALA A 196 10.93 -17.08 8.02
C ALA A 196 11.63 -15.76 8.34
N THR A 197 11.00 -14.85 9.08
CA THR A 197 11.45 -13.46 9.25
C THR A 197 12.35 -13.24 10.47
N SER A 198 12.29 -14.14 11.45
CA SER A 198 13.03 -14.04 12.72
C SER A 198 13.87 -15.27 13.01
N HIS A 199 13.27 -16.47 13.03
CA HIS A 199 13.96 -17.66 13.52
C HIS A 199 15.04 -18.13 12.55
N LEU A 200 14.74 -18.29 11.26
CA LEU A 200 15.74 -18.70 10.25
C LEU A 200 16.95 -17.75 10.23
N PRO A 201 16.81 -16.42 10.18
CA PRO A 201 17.96 -15.51 10.24
C PRO A 201 18.85 -15.72 11.46
N HIS A 202 18.29 -15.92 12.65
CA HIS A 202 19.08 -16.19 13.85
C HIS A 202 19.78 -17.53 13.79
N LEU A 203 19.10 -18.60 13.31
CA LEU A 203 19.71 -19.92 13.14
C LEU A 203 20.91 -19.84 12.22
N LEU A 204 20.79 -19.11 11.08
CA LEU A 204 21.89 -18.94 10.13
C LEU A 204 23.03 -18.12 10.72
N ALA A 205 22.75 -17.08 11.47
CA ALA A 205 23.77 -16.24 12.12
C ALA A 205 24.56 -17.04 13.15
N PHE A 206 23.88 -17.75 14.05
CA PHE A 206 24.51 -18.65 15.03
C PHE A 206 25.32 -19.75 14.33
N GLY A 207 24.74 -20.41 13.32
CA GLY A 207 25.41 -21.49 12.57
C GLY A 207 26.64 -21.02 11.83
N LEU A 208 26.59 -19.84 11.22
CA LEU A 208 27.75 -19.24 10.51
C LEU A 208 28.89 -18.94 11.49
N VAL A 209 28.59 -18.26 12.59
CA VAL A 209 29.62 -17.91 13.59
C VAL A 209 30.26 -19.18 14.18
N ASP A 210 29.46 -20.17 14.59
CA ASP A 210 29.93 -21.44 15.14
C ASP A 210 30.78 -22.22 14.12
N SER A 211 30.34 -22.30 12.86
CA SER A 211 31.09 -22.97 11.79
C SER A 211 32.47 -22.35 11.57
N LEU A 212 32.56 -21.01 11.60
CA LEU A 212 33.84 -20.31 11.44
C LEU A 212 34.72 -20.39 12.67
N ALA A 213 34.12 -20.34 13.87
CA ALA A 213 34.84 -20.44 15.13
C ALA A 213 35.53 -21.82 15.35
N LYS A 214 35.01 -22.88 14.73
CA LYS A 214 35.57 -24.23 14.79
C LYS A 214 36.77 -24.46 13.85
N ARG A 215 37.10 -23.53 12.92
CA ARG A 215 38.22 -23.68 12.01
C ARG A 215 39.54 -23.33 12.67
N ASN A 216 40.60 -24.03 12.29
CA ASN A 216 41.92 -23.79 12.84
C ASN A 216 42.47 -22.37 12.57
N GLU A 217 41.95 -21.70 11.55
CA GLU A 217 42.34 -20.36 11.09
C GLU A 217 41.38 -19.27 11.61
N ASN A 218 40.61 -19.57 12.64
CA ASN A 218 39.54 -18.71 13.14
C ASN A 218 39.97 -17.26 13.50
N LEU A 219 41.17 -17.10 14.08
CA LEU A 219 41.72 -15.79 14.45
C LEU A 219 42.00 -14.92 13.22
N GLU A 220 42.47 -15.53 12.12
CA GLU A 220 42.69 -14.83 10.88
C GLU A 220 41.38 -14.45 10.19
N ILE A 221 40.43 -15.40 10.13
CA ILE A 221 39.10 -15.18 9.57
C ILE A 221 38.40 -13.98 10.28
N PHE A 222 38.37 -13.97 11.59
CA PHE A 222 37.73 -12.87 12.35
C PHE A 222 38.51 -11.55 12.28
N ARG A 223 39.84 -11.58 12.08
CA ARG A 223 40.66 -10.37 11.89
C ARG A 223 40.29 -9.63 10.61
N TYR A 224 39.88 -10.33 9.54
CA TYR A 224 39.47 -9.75 8.28
C TYR A 224 37.93 -9.59 8.14
N ALA A 225 37.17 -9.88 9.20
CA ALA A 225 35.72 -9.70 9.21
C ALA A 225 35.34 -8.22 9.07
N ALA A 226 34.79 -7.86 7.92
CA ALA A 226 34.37 -6.50 7.58
C ALA A 226 32.92 -6.20 8.03
N GLY A 227 32.43 -5.01 7.71
CA GLY A 227 31.12 -4.51 8.14
C GLY A 227 29.97 -5.46 7.84
N GLY A 228 29.91 -6.04 6.64
CA GLY A 228 28.85 -6.98 6.25
C GLY A 228 28.76 -8.24 7.14
N PHE A 229 29.92 -8.79 7.53
CA PHE A 229 29.93 -9.92 8.49
C PHE A 229 29.41 -9.49 9.86
N ARG A 230 29.87 -8.34 10.38
CA ARG A 230 29.44 -7.79 11.67
C ARG A 230 27.94 -7.54 11.71
N ASP A 231 27.41 -6.93 10.65
CA ASP A 231 26.00 -6.59 10.56
C ASP A 231 25.13 -7.85 10.52
N PHE A 232 25.50 -8.84 9.70
CA PHE A 232 24.74 -10.08 9.59
C PHE A 232 24.83 -10.94 10.87
N THR A 233 26.00 -11.01 11.51
CA THR A 233 26.21 -11.86 12.70
C THR A 233 25.89 -11.17 14.02
N ARG A 234 25.53 -9.88 14.04
CA ARG A 234 25.16 -9.12 15.24
C ARG A 234 24.09 -9.84 16.07
N ILE A 235 23.10 -10.42 15.39
CA ILE A 235 22.00 -11.14 16.04
C ILE A 235 22.43 -12.47 16.70
N ALA A 236 23.59 -13.02 16.39
CA ALA A 236 24.17 -14.18 17.10
C ALA A 236 24.72 -13.82 18.51
N GLY A 237 24.74 -12.54 18.87
CA GLY A 237 25.01 -12.08 20.23
C GLY A 237 23.80 -12.16 21.18
N SER A 238 22.63 -12.58 20.71
CA SER A 238 21.42 -12.74 21.52
C SER A 238 21.55 -13.92 22.49
N ASP A 239 20.69 -13.93 23.55
CA ASP A 239 20.67 -14.97 24.57
C ASP A 239 20.48 -16.39 23.97
N PRO A 240 21.42 -17.31 24.14
CA PRO A 240 21.37 -18.63 23.54
C PRO A 240 20.27 -19.52 24.13
N VAL A 241 19.90 -19.36 25.42
CA VAL A 241 18.85 -20.16 26.08
C VAL A 241 17.48 -19.75 25.51
N MET A 242 17.24 -18.45 25.36
CA MET A 242 16.01 -17.95 24.76
C MET A 242 15.82 -18.51 23.34
N TRP A 243 16.87 -18.47 22.50
CA TRP A 243 16.80 -18.99 21.14
C TRP A 243 16.67 -20.49 21.05
N HIS A 244 17.37 -21.24 21.91
CA HIS A 244 17.16 -22.68 22.06
C HIS A 244 15.67 -23.00 22.30
N ASP A 245 15.05 -22.31 23.24
CA ASP A 245 13.65 -22.55 23.61
C ASP A 245 12.71 -22.17 22.43
N ILE A 246 12.96 -21.08 21.73
CA ILE A 246 12.17 -20.64 20.57
C ILE A 246 12.24 -21.68 19.44
N PHE A 247 13.43 -22.20 19.11
CA PHE A 247 13.59 -23.20 18.06
C PHE A 247 12.86 -24.50 18.38
N LEU A 248 12.88 -24.92 19.64
CA LEU A 248 12.13 -26.12 20.06
C LEU A 248 10.63 -25.89 20.08
N ALA A 249 10.17 -24.70 20.48
CA ALA A 249 8.75 -24.34 20.54
C ALA A 249 8.12 -24.20 19.14
N ASN A 250 8.86 -23.67 18.13
CA ASN A 250 8.41 -23.50 16.76
C ASN A 250 9.10 -24.47 15.78
N ARG A 251 9.48 -25.66 16.26
CA ARG A 251 10.31 -26.62 15.51
C ARG A 251 9.80 -26.92 14.11
N GLU A 252 8.51 -27.19 13.95
CA GLU A 252 7.95 -27.64 12.66
C GLU A 252 8.02 -26.54 11.59
N ALA A 253 7.65 -25.31 11.93
CA ALA A 253 7.72 -24.18 10.99
C ALA A 253 9.18 -23.82 10.65
N VAL A 254 10.07 -23.87 11.64
CA VAL A 254 11.51 -23.63 11.42
C VAL A 254 12.09 -24.67 10.47
N LEU A 255 11.81 -25.97 10.66
CA LEU A 255 12.31 -27.03 9.78
C LEU A 255 11.81 -26.87 8.35
N ARG A 256 10.49 -26.61 8.16
CA ARG A 256 9.95 -26.35 6.80
C ARG A 256 10.65 -25.18 6.11
N THR A 257 10.86 -24.09 6.84
CA THR A 257 11.50 -22.88 6.29
C THR A 257 12.99 -23.14 5.98
N LEU A 258 13.67 -23.88 6.85
CA LEU A 258 15.07 -24.27 6.66
C LEU A 258 15.25 -25.20 5.45
N ASP A 259 14.35 -26.17 5.26
CA ASP A 259 14.42 -27.09 4.11
C ASP A 259 14.29 -26.33 2.79
N VAL A 260 13.34 -25.41 2.67
CA VAL A 260 13.21 -24.55 1.47
C VAL A 260 14.48 -23.73 1.24
N PHE A 261 15.00 -23.09 2.29
CA PHE A 261 16.22 -22.29 2.18
C PHE A 261 17.45 -23.13 1.82
N ARG A 262 17.54 -24.36 2.31
CA ARG A 262 18.63 -25.28 1.95
C ARG A 262 18.59 -25.64 0.46
N ASP A 263 17.41 -25.94 -0.08
CA ASP A 263 17.24 -26.24 -1.51
C ASP A 263 17.63 -25.03 -2.39
N ASP A 264 17.27 -23.80 -1.98
CA ASP A 264 17.71 -22.55 -2.64
C ASP A 264 19.26 -22.37 -2.54
N LEU A 265 19.84 -22.69 -1.39
CA LEU A 265 21.29 -22.60 -1.19
C LEU A 265 22.05 -23.63 -2.01
N ASP A 266 21.53 -24.86 -2.15
CA ASP A 266 22.08 -25.90 -3.01
C ASP A 266 22.05 -25.46 -4.49
N ALA A 267 20.94 -24.85 -4.95
CA ALA A 267 20.86 -24.28 -6.30
C ALA A 267 21.90 -23.16 -6.55
N LEU A 268 22.10 -22.30 -5.56
CA LEU A 268 23.17 -21.28 -5.62
C LEU A 268 24.57 -21.90 -5.68
N ARG A 269 24.83 -22.93 -4.86
CA ARG A 269 26.08 -23.67 -4.86
C ARG A 269 26.34 -24.29 -6.24
N ASP A 270 25.36 -24.94 -6.83
CA ASP A 270 25.48 -25.58 -8.14
C ASP A 270 25.71 -24.55 -9.25
N ALA A 271 25.08 -23.37 -9.17
CA ALA A 271 25.33 -22.25 -10.08
C ALA A 271 26.79 -21.71 -9.97
N VAL A 272 27.32 -21.65 -8.75
CA VAL A 272 28.75 -21.28 -8.53
C VAL A 272 29.66 -22.32 -9.10
N ASP A 273 29.42 -23.62 -8.87
CA ASP A 273 30.22 -24.74 -9.38
C ASP A 273 30.22 -24.80 -10.92
N ALA A 274 29.07 -24.56 -11.54
CA ALA A 274 28.90 -24.51 -12.99
C ALA A 274 29.42 -23.19 -13.63
N GLY A 275 29.76 -22.18 -12.84
CA GLY A 275 30.11 -20.85 -13.36
C GLY A 275 28.94 -20.12 -14.03
N ASP A 276 27.69 -20.47 -13.67
CA ASP A 276 26.46 -19.83 -14.21
C ASP A 276 26.27 -18.42 -13.63
N GLY A 277 27.02 -17.47 -14.18
CA GLY A 277 26.95 -16.07 -13.80
C GLY A 277 25.58 -15.45 -14.07
N HIS A 278 24.82 -15.96 -15.07
CA HIS A 278 23.47 -15.42 -15.37
C HIS A 278 22.47 -15.78 -14.26
N HIS A 279 22.47 -17.03 -13.82
CA HIS A 279 21.61 -17.47 -12.70
C HIS A 279 21.95 -16.70 -11.41
N LEU A 280 23.25 -16.59 -11.07
CA LEU A 280 23.71 -15.85 -9.89
C LEU A 280 23.28 -14.37 -9.93
N LEU A 281 23.49 -13.70 -11.07
CA LEU A 281 23.07 -12.31 -11.26
C LEU A 281 21.57 -12.15 -11.08
N GLY A 282 20.79 -13.10 -11.62
CA GLY A 282 19.33 -13.12 -11.47
C GLY A 282 18.89 -13.19 -9.99
N VAL A 283 19.49 -14.12 -9.21
CA VAL A 283 19.19 -14.26 -7.77
C VAL A 283 19.59 -12.99 -7.00
N PHE A 284 20.79 -12.46 -7.24
CA PHE A 284 21.28 -11.27 -6.52
C PHE A 284 20.47 -10.02 -6.86
N THR A 285 20.04 -9.88 -8.12
CA THR A 285 19.18 -8.78 -8.55
C THR A 285 17.81 -8.87 -7.86
N ARG A 286 17.17 -10.05 -7.83
CA ARG A 286 15.89 -10.25 -7.11
C ARG A 286 16.04 -9.92 -5.62
N ALA A 287 17.11 -10.42 -4.97
CA ALA A 287 17.35 -10.17 -3.55
C ALA A 287 17.56 -8.67 -3.25
N ARG A 288 18.38 -7.97 -4.08
CA ARG A 288 18.58 -6.52 -3.95
C ARG A 288 17.27 -5.76 -4.06
N VAL A 289 16.48 -6.06 -5.08
CA VAL A 289 15.19 -5.42 -5.33
C VAL A 289 14.21 -5.68 -4.19
N ALA A 290 14.12 -6.93 -3.70
CA ALA A 290 13.27 -7.26 -2.55
C ALA A 290 13.71 -6.49 -1.29
N ARG A 291 15.03 -6.37 -1.05
CA ARG A 291 15.58 -5.61 0.09
C ARG A 291 15.28 -4.11 -0.01
N GLU A 292 15.40 -3.52 -1.20
CA GLU A 292 15.05 -2.11 -1.43
C GLU A 292 13.56 -1.87 -1.22
N HIS A 293 12.70 -2.78 -1.71
CA HIS A 293 11.26 -2.71 -1.50
C HIS A 293 10.90 -2.81 -0.02
N PHE A 294 11.47 -3.76 0.70
CA PHE A 294 11.28 -3.91 2.14
C PHE A 294 11.73 -2.65 2.91
N SER A 295 12.86 -2.05 2.53
CA SER A 295 13.34 -0.80 3.12
C SER A 295 12.38 0.37 2.85
N LYS A 296 11.80 0.43 1.65
CA LYS A 296 10.77 1.42 1.29
C LYS A 296 9.46 1.19 2.07
N ILE A 297 9.03 -0.07 2.26
CA ILE A 297 7.87 -0.40 3.10
C ILE A 297 8.10 0.08 4.54
N LEU A 298 9.27 -0.19 5.11
CA LEU A 298 9.60 0.25 6.48
C LEU A 298 9.69 1.77 6.59
N ALA A 299 10.38 2.43 5.65
CA ALA A 299 10.46 3.88 5.58
C ALA A 299 9.08 4.52 5.37
N ARG A 300 8.24 3.89 4.53
CA ARG A 300 6.86 4.30 4.27
C ARG A 300 5.95 4.06 5.47
N ARG A 301 6.10 2.94 6.19
CA ARG A 301 5.39 2.74 7.47
C ARG A 301 5.74 3.85 8.47
N ALA A 302 7.02 4.17 8.63
CA ALA A 302 7.43 5.29 9.47
C ALA A 302 6.85 6.64 8.98
N TYR A 303 6.74 6.83 7.67
CA TYR A 303 6.12 8.00 7.04
C TYR A 303 4.58 7.97 7.16
N VAL A 304 3.96 6.83 6.91
CA VAL A 304 2.50 6.60 7.03
C VAL A 304 2.08 6.62 8.50
N ASP A 305 2.86 6.07 9.42
CA ASP A 305 2.61 6.15 10.87
C ASP A 305 2.78 7.58 11.38
N ALA A 306 3.71 8.35 10.81
CA ALA A 306 3.81 9.79 11.06
C ALA A 306 2.63 10.58 10.46
N MET A 307 2.00 10.06 9.38
CA MET A 307 0.84 10.65 8.72
C MET A 307 -0.50 10.18 9.29
N HIS A 308 -0.60 8.93 9.81
CA HIS A 308 -1.85 8.43 10.41
C HIS A 308 -2.14 9.01 11.80
N SER A 309 -1.21 9.76 12.38
CA SER A 309 -1.47 10.48 13.63
C SER A 309 -2.13 11.85 13.43
N ASN A 310 -2.16 12.35 12.20
CA ASN A 310 -2.85 13.61 11.87
C ASN A 310 -3.35 13.54 10.42
N ASP A 311 -4.60 13.90 10.20
CA ASP A 311 -5.17 14.29 8.92
C ASP A 311 -4.14 15.16 8.16
N LEU A 312 -3.62 14.67 7.03
CA LEU A 312 -2.68 15.45 6.24
C LEU A 312 -3.44 16.64 5.63
N VAL A 313 -3.16 17.80 6.17
CA VAL A 313 -3.83 19.04 5.77
C VAL A 313 -2.88 19.86 4.91
N PHE A 314 -3.35 20.26 3.71
CA PHE A 314 -2.68 21.26 2.92
C PHE A 314 -3.21 22.65 3.28
N LEU A 315 -2.29 23.57 3.54
CA LEU A 315 -2.60 24.99 3.67
C LEU A 315 -2.22 25.71 2.37
N ALA A 316 -3.21 26.06 1.58
CA ALA A 316 -3.04 26.73 0.30
C ALA A 316 -3.31 28.23 0.45
N ASN A 317 -2.27 29.05 0.21
CA ASN A 317 -2.33 30.50 0.39
C ASN A 317 -2.72 31.22 -0.90
N PRO A 318 -3.49 32.33 -0.80
CA PRO A 318 -4.04 33.02 -1.94
C PRO A 318 -2.99 33.77 -2.77
N GLY A 319 -3.33 33.94 -4.06
CA GLY A 319 -2.61 34.79 -5.00
C GLY A 319 -1.31 34.19 -5.55
N GLY A 320 -0.75 34.90 -6.50
CA GLY A 320 0.46 34.55 -7.22
C GLY A 320 0.23 34.46 -8.72
N ALA A 321 1.33 34.51 -9.49
CA ALA A 321 1.37 34.17 -10.90
C ALA A 321 2.17 32.89 -11.08
N VAL A 322 1.73 32.01 -11.96
CA VAL A 322 2.36 30.71 -12.21
C VAL A 322 3.37 30.88 -13.36
N ARG A 323 4.66 30.72 -13.05
CA ARG A 323 5.73 31.00 -14.02
C ARG A 323 6.84 29.95 -13.94
N GLY A 324 7.53 29.80 -15.08
CA GLY A 324 8.73 28.95 -15.13
C GLY A 324 8.59 27.82 -16.13
N ARG A 325 9.38 26.77 -15.86
CA ARG A 325 9.45 25.56 -16.68
C ARG A 325 9.45 24.38 -15.76
N ILE A 326 8.55 23.42 -15.97
CA ILE A 326 8.47 22.19 -15.21
C ILE A 326 8.15 21.00 -16.11
N ARG A 327 8.51 19.81 -15.63
CA ARG A 327 8.05 18.54 -16.16
C ARG A 327 7.28 17.82 -15.05
N VAL A 328 6.00 17.55 -15.27
CA VAL A 328 5.18 16.76 -14.34
C VAL A 328 5.53 15.28 -14.44
N PRO A 329 5.14 14.44 -13.46
CA PRO A 329 5.41 13.01 -13.49
C PRO A 329 4.93 12.32 -14.76
N GLY A 330 5.51 11.16 -15.04
CA GLY A 330 5.12 10.34 -16.19
C GLY A 330 3.66 9.89 -16.15
N ASP A 331 3.10 9.64 -17.34
CA ASP A 331 1.72 9.18 -17.50
C ASP A 331 1.47 7.88 -16.73
N LYS A 332 0.47 7.92 -15.84
CA LYS A 332 0.09 6.80 -14.97
C LYS A 332 -0.35 5.59 -15.80
N SER A 333 -1.18 5.80 -16.81
CA SER A 333 -1.73 4.73 -17.64
C SER A 333 -0.66 4.01 -18.46
N ILE A 334 0.33 4.76 -18.98
CA ILE A 334 1.47 4.22 -19.72
C ILE A 334 2.44 3.53 -18.76
N SER A 335 2.69 4.10 -17.58
CA SER A 335 3.55 3.47 -16.57
C SER A 335 3.05 2.09 -16.13
N HIS A 336 1.76 1.93 -15.85
CA HIS A 336 1.19 0.61 -15.55
C HIS A 336 1.41 -0.38 -16.69
N ARG A 337 1.13 0.03 -17.92
CA ARG A 337 1.23 -0.83 -19.10
C ARG A 337 2.67 -1.17 -19.47
N SER A 338 3.61 -0.28 -19.22
CA SER A 338 5.04 -0.56 -19.45
C SER A 338 5.52 -1.72 -18.58
N ILE A 339 5.07 -1.79 -17.32
CA ILE A 339 5.35 -2.93 -16.45
C ILE A 339 4.65 -4.18 -16.97
N MET A 340 3.34 -4.11 -17.25
CA MET A 340 2.55 -5.28 -17.69
C MET A 340 3.11 -5.89 -18.98
N LEU A 341 3.23 -5.07 -20.03
CA LEU A 341 3.66 -5.54 -21.34
C LEU A 341 5.16 -5.87 -21.37
N GLY A 342 6.00 -5.08 -20.70
CA GLY A 342 7.43 -5.38 -20.56
C GLY A 342 7.69 -6.71 -19.85
N SER A 343 6.87 -7.04 -18.85
CA SER A 343 6.96 -8.33 -18.13
C SER A 343 6.57 -9.52 -18.99
N LEU A 344 5.62 -9.34 -19.91
CA LEU A 344 5.15 -10.36 -20.84
C LEU A 344 5.91 -10.40 -22.15
N ALA A 345 6.83 -9.48 -22.38
CA ALA A 345 7.65 -9.45 -23.58
C ALA A 345 8.80 -10.48 -23.52
N GLU A 346 9.31 -10.85 -24.69
CA GLU A 346 10.57 -11.57 -24.82
C GLU A 346 11.73 -10.56 -24.90
N GLY A 347 12.70 -10.65 -23.98
CA GLY A 347 13.86 -9.76 -23.90
C GLY A 347 13.79 -8.74 -22.77
N THR A 348 14.62 -7.71 -22.86
CA THR A 348 14.73 -6.67 -21.82
C THR A 348 14.11 -5.37 -22.29
N THR A 349 13.10 -4.89 -21.57
CA THR A 349 12.44 -3.60 -21.80
C THR A 349 13.05 -2.53 -20.91
N GLU A 350 13.47 -1.42 -21.50
CA GLU A 350 13.94 -0.23 -20.78
C GLU A 350 12.85 0.83 -20.76
N VAL A 351 12.53 1.35 -19.57
CA VAL A 351 11.52 2.39 -19.37
C VAL A 351 12.18 3.61 -18.76
N GLU A 352 11.95 4.77 -19.36
CA GLU A 352 12.34 6.09 -18.83
C GLU A 352 11.08 6.94 -18.56
N GLY A 353 11.13 7.82 -17.57
CA GLY A 353 10.00 8.66 -17.18
C GLY A 353 8.88 7.94 -16.45
N PHE A 354 9.13 6.74 -15.91
CA PHE A 354 8.16 5.96 -15.14
C PHE A 354 7.62 6.75 -13.95
N LEU A 355 6.30 6.70 -13.74
CA LEU A 355 5.66 7.29 -12.57
C LEU A 355 5.99 6.47 -11.32
N GLU A 356 6.73 7.06 -10.37
CA GLU A 356 7.04 6.45 -9.07
C GLU A 356 5.91 6.69 -8.04
N GLY A 357 4.66 6.71 -8.49
CA GLY A 357 3.47 6.78 -7.64
C GLY A 357 3.07 5.40 -7.13
N GLU A 358 2.37 5.37 -6.00
CA GLU A 358 2.00 4.14 -5.29
C GLU A 358 1.25 3.13 -6.15
N ASP A 359 0.34 3.59 -6.98
CA ASP A 359 -0.44 2.74 -7.87
C ASP A 359 0.44 1.98 -8.88
N ALA A 360 1.39 2.69 -9.51
CA ALA A 360 2.30 2.09 -10.49
C ALA A 360 3.32 1.17 -9.81
N LEU A 361 3.78 1.52 -8.61
CA LEU A 361 4.67 0.69 -7.80
C LEU A 361 3.98 -0.60 -7.32
N ALA A 362 2.68 -0.56 -7.01
CA ALA A 362 1.92 -1.76 -6.67
C ALA A 362 1.82 -2.73 -7.86
N THR A 363 1.63 -2.22 -9.10
CA THR A 363 1.69 -3.04 -10.31
C THR A 363 3.07 -3.65 -10.52
N LEU A 364 4.12 -2.87 -10.36
CA LEU A 364 5.50 -3.34 -10.47
C LEU A 364 5.78 -4.47 -9.47
N GLN A 365 5.33 -4.31 -8.23
CA GLN A 365 5.48 -5.33 -7.20
C GLN A 365 4.70 -6.61 -7.54
N ALA A 366 3.48 -6.50 -8.06
CA ALA A 366 2.70 -7.66 -8.48
C ALA A 366 3.46 -8.54 -9.49
N PHE A 367 4.15 -7.94 -10.46
CA PHE A 367 4.94 -8.71 -11.42
C PHE A 367 6.24 -9.28 -10.83
N ARG A 368 6.85 -8.60 -9.87
CA ARG A 368 7.96 -9.18 -9.09
C ARG A 368 7.51 -10.41 -8.30
N ASP A 369 6.35 -10.34 -7.67
CA ASP A 369 5.75 -11.46 -6.92
C ASP A 369 5.43 -12.63 -7.87
N MET A 370 5.15 -12.35 -9.14
CA MET A 370 4.96 -13.36 -10.19
C MET A 370 6.26 -13.77 -10.90
N GLY A 371 7.41 -13.47 -10.33
CA GLY A 371 8.71 -13.98 -10.75
C GLY A 371 9.43 -13.18 -11.84
N VAL A 372 8.95 -11.99 -12.20
CA VAL A 372 9.61 -11.12 -13.17
C VAL A 372 10.73 -10.32 -12.50
N VAL A 373 11.92 -10.34 -13.09
CA VAL A 373 13.03 -9.50 -12.64
C VAL A 373 12.84 -8.08 -13.15
N ILE A 374 12.61 -7.14 -12.24
CA ILE A 374 12.42 -5.73 -12.56
C ILE A 374 13.38 -4.90 -11.72
N GLU A 375 14.31 -4.19 -12.36
CA GLU A 375 15.26 -3.29 -11.72
C GLU A 375 14.70 -1.87 -11.68
N GLY A 376 14.97 -1.16 -10.59
CA GLY A 376 14.41 0.20 -10.36
C GLY A 376 13.07 0.17 -9.62
N PRO A 377 12.28 1.28 -9.64
CA PRO A 377 12.60 2.53 -10.34
C PRO A 377 13.73 3.30 -9.67
N HIS A 378 14.55 3.94 -10.51
CA HIS A 378 15.60 4.86 -10.08
C HIS A 378 15.48 6.14 -10.90
N HIS A 379 14.97 7.20 -10.32
CA HIS A 379 14.70 8.47 -11.02
C HIS A 379 13.90 8.29 -12.32
N GLY A 380 12.81 7.51 -12.22
CA GLY A 380 11.93 7.21 -13.35
C GLY A 380 12.47 6.18 -14.34
N ARG A 381 13.60 5.52 -14.06
CA ARG A 381 14.14 4.44 -14.91
C ARG A 381 13.81 3.07 -14.35
N VAL A 382 13.30 2.20 -15.20
CA VAL A 382 12.96 0.81 -14.88
C VAL A 382 13.49 -0.09 -15.99
N THR A 383 14.14 -1.20 -15.61
CA THR A 383 14.56 -2.25 -16.53
C THR A 383 13.78 -3.52 -16.22
N ILE A 384 13.11 -4.09 -17.22
CA ILE A 384 12.22 -5.23 -17.06
C ILE A 384 12.74 -6.39 -17.88
N HIS A 385 13.09 -7.49 -17.23
CA HIS A 385 13.49 -8.74 -17.90
C HIS A 385 12.23 -9.58 -18.12
N GLY A 386 11.66 -9.46 -19.30
CA GLY A 386 10.39 -10.10 -19.63
C GLY A 386 10.49 -11.62 -19.69
N VAL A 387 9.41 -12.28 -19.32
CA VAL A 387 9.34 -13.75 -19.20
C VAL A 387 8.47 -14.38 -20.29
N GLY A 388 7.96 -13.59 -21.24
CA GLY A 388 7.00 -14.03 -22.25
C GLY A 388 5.57 -14.17 -21.71
N LEU A 389 4.62 -14.41 -22.62
CA LEU A 389 3.19 -14.46 -22.29
C LEU A 389 2.85 -15.56 -21.27
N HIS A 390 3.62 -16.65 -21.20
CA HIS A 390 3.36 -17.83 -20.37
C HIS A 390 4.42 -18.06 -19.29
N GLY A 391 5.34 -17.12 -19.06
CA GLY A 391 6.46 -17.28 -18.14
C GLY A 391 6.20 -16.79 -16.72
N LEU A 392 5.03 -16.24 -16.42
CA LEU A 392 4.68 -15.83 -15.07
C LEU A 392 4.55 -17.03 -14.14
N LYS A 393 4.91 -16.82 -12.87
CA LYS A 393 4.82 -17.81 -11.79
C LYS A 393 3.69 -17.46 -10.81
N PRO A 394 3.10 -18.46 -10.11
CA PRO A 394 2.14 -18.15 -9.06
C PRO A 394 2.78 -17.25 -8.00
N PRO A 395 2.09 -16.17 -7.57
CA PRO A 395 2.57 -15.32 -6.51
C PRO A 395 2.55 -16.06 -5.15
N PRO A 396 3.40 -15.70 -4.18
CA PRO A 396 3.49 -16.38 -2.88
C PRO A 396 2.25 -16.15 -1.99
N GLY A 397 1.34 -15.27 -2.39
CA GLY A 397 0.11 -14.95 -1.66
C GLY A 397 -0.78 -13.99 -2.46
N PRO A 398 -1.83 -13.45 -1.84
CA PRO A 398 -2.69 -12.49 -2.50
C PRO A 398 -1.91 -11.25 -2.99
N ILE A 399 -2.18 -10.81 -4.21
CA ILE A 399 -1.60 -9.59 -4.77
C ILE A 399 -2.34 -8.38 -4.21
N TYR A 400 -1.64 -7.50 -3.51
CA TYR A 400 -2.17 -6.25 -3.01
C TYR A 400 -1.88 -5.11 -3.98
N VAL A 401 -2.93 -4.51 -4.55
CA VAL A 401 -2.80 -3.44 -5.56
C VAL A 401 -3.12 -2.04 -5.01
N GLY A 402 -3.17 -1.86 -3.70
CA GLY A 402 -3.41 -0.56 -3.05
C GLY A 402 -4.76 0.03 -3.45
N ASN A 403 -4.77 1.30 -3.86
CA ASN A 403 -5.96 2.02 -4.35
C ASN A 403 -6.16 1.87 -5.87
N SER A 404 -5.33 1.10 -6.55
CA SER A 404 -5.28 1.08 -8.02
C SER A 404 -6.40 0.25 -8.66
N GLY A 405 -7.50 0.90 -9.02
CA GLY A 405 -8.53 0.29 -9.87
C GLY A 405 -8.02 -0.07 -11.26
N THR A 406 -7.00 0.62 -11.75
CA THR A 406 -6.34 0.30 -13.03
C THR A 406 -5.62 -1.03 -12.93
N SER A 407 -4.77 -1.23 -11.91
CA SER A 407 -4.05 -2.48 -11.71
C SER A 407 -5.02 -3.64 -11.58
N MET A 408 -6.03 -3.54 -10.71
CA MET A 408 -6.98 -4.63 -10.47
C MET A 408 -7.73 -5.03 -11.74
N ARG A 409 -8.22 -4.06 -12.51
CA ARG A 409 -9.00 -4.35 -13.73
C ARG A 409 -8.16 -4.88 -14.88
N LEU A 410 -6.99 -4.29 -15.15
CA LEU A 410 -6.13 -4.74 -16.23
C LEU A 410 -5.49 -6.10 -15.93
N LEU A 411 -5.00 -6.30 -14.70
CA LEU A 411 -4.46 -7.58 -14.26
C LEU A 411 -5.51 -8.68 -14.32
N SER A 412 -6.80 -8.40 -14.07
CA SER A 412 -7.86 -9.40 -14.20
C SER A 412 -7.89 -10.03 -15.59
N GLY A 413 -7.75 -9.22 -16.64
CA GLY A 413 -7.69 -9.72 -18.02
C GLY A 413 -6.44 -10.55 -18.30
N LEU A 414 -5.28 -10.06 -17.90
CA LEU A 414 -4.00 -10.73 -18.09
C LEU A 414 -3.90 -12.05 -17.32
N LEU A 415 -4.37 -12.06 -16.07
CA LEU A 415 -4.28 -13.22 -15.18
C LEU A 415 -5.30 -14.31 -15.53
N ALA A 416 -6.41 -13.94 -16.18
CA ALA A 416 -7.40 -14.92 -16.68
C ALA A 416 -6.79 -15.93 -17.68
N GLY A 417 -5.69 -15.55 -18.35
CA GLY A 417 -4.95 -16.43 -19.27
C GLY A 417 -3.83 -17.24 -18.63
N GLN A 418 -3.60 -17.13 -17.32
CA GLN A 418 -2.50 -17.81 -16.64
C GLN A 418 -2.90 -19.21 -16.12
N PRO A 419 -1.96 -20.15 -15.95
CA PRO A 419 -2.26 -21.52 -15.51
C PRO A 419 -2.41 -21.69 -14.00
N PHE A 420 -2.41 -20.62 -13.19
CA PHE A 420 -2.44 -20.65 -11.73
C PHE A 420 -3.51 -19.72 -11.17
N ASP A 421 -3.95 -20.00 -9.94
CA ASP A 421 -4.90 -19.19 -9.20
C ASP A 421 -4.26 -17.93 -8.63
N VAL A 422 -4.98 -16.80 -8.68
CA VAL A 422 -4.54 -15.53 -8.09
C VAL A 422 -5.71 -14.85 -7.38
N THR A 423 -5.47 -14.40 -6.16
CA THR A 423 -6.38 -13.50 -5.44
C THR A 423 -5.79 -12.10 -5.42
N MET A 424 -6.60 -11.11 -5.80
CA MET A 424 -6.22 -9.69 -5.75
C MET A 424 -7.03 -8.97 -4.68
N THR A 425 -6.35 -8.14 -3.89
CA THR A 425 -6.92 -7.32 -2.83
C THR A 425 -6.49 -5.86 -2.99
N GLY A 426 -7.17 -4.97 -2.30
CA GLY A 426 -6.84 -3.54 -2.29
C GLY A 426 -7.19 -2.88 -0.96
N ASP A 427 -7.00 -1.57 -0.91
CA ASP A 427 -7.34 -0.78 0.27
C ASP A 427 -8.87 -0.65 0.50
N ALA A 428 -9.25 0.04 1.55
CA ALA A 428 -10.66 0.25 1.92
C ALA A 428 -11.45 1.01 0.85
N SER A 429 -10.81 1.89 0.07
CA SER A 429 -11.45 2.62 -1.03
C SER A 429 -11.67 1.71 -2.24
N LEU A 430 -10.64 0.97 -2.65
CA LEU A 430 -10.74 0.05 -3.79
C LEU A 430 -11.73 -1.09 -3.49
N SER A 431 -11.79 -1.56 -2.26
CA SER A 431 -12.71 -2.61 -1.82
C SER A 431 -14.19 -2.26 -1.94
N LYS A 432 -14.53 -0.99 -2.15
CA LYS A 432 -15.91 -0.52 -2.37
C LYS A 432 -16.28 -0.41 -3.86
N ARG A 433 -15.28 -0.48 -4.76
CA ARG A 433 -15.52 -0.24 -6.20
C ARG A 433 -16.08 -1.47 -6.91
N PRO A 434 -17.03 -1.31 -7.86
CA PRO A 434 -17.61 -2.41 -8.58
C PRO A 434 -16.60 -3.03 -9.56
N MET A 435 -16.47 -4.36 -9.54
CA MET A 435 -15.60 -5.13 -10.44
C MET A 435 -16.36 -6.01 -11.42
N ASN A 436 -17.68 -6.10 -11.30
CA ASN A 436 -18.51 -6.85 -12.25
C ASN A 436 -18.36 -6.37 -13.70
N ARG A 437 -17.98 -5.09 -13.91
CA ARG A 437 -17.74 -4.55 -15.25
C ARG A 437 -16.64 -5.29 -16.02
N VAL A 438 -15.66 -5.87 -15.32
CA VAL A 438 -14.62 -6.72 -15.92
C VAL A 438 -14.89 -8.21 -15.67
N ALA A 439 -15.41 -8.58 -14.49
CA ALA A 439 -15.64 -9.96 -14.15
C ALA A 439 -16.69 -10.64 -15.07
N ASN A 440 -17.78 -9.95 -15.40
CA ASN A 440 -18.83 -10.52 -16.24
C ASN A 440 -18.34 -10.85 -17.66
N PRO A 441 -17.76 -9.91 -18.44
CA PRO A 441 -17.28 -10.25 -19.76
C PRO A 441 -16.10 -11.24 -19.75
N LEU A 442 -15.26 -11.26 -18.71
CA LEU A 442 -14.23 -12.30 -18.57
C LEU A 442 -14.86 -13.70 -18.38
N ARG A 443 -15.97 -13.80 -17.61
CA ARG A 443 -16.73 -15.06 -17.48
C ARG A 443 -17.34 -15.48 -18.82
N GLU A 444 -17.80 -14.55 -19.65
CA GLU A 444 -18.27 -14.83 -21.01
C GLU A 444 -17.14 -15.39 -21.91
N MET A 445 -15.89 -14.94 -21.70
CA MET A 445 -14.70 -15.50 -22.34
C MET A 445 -14.33 -16.90 -21.81
N GLY A 446 -14.98 -17.39 -20.76
CA GLY A 446 -14.70 -18.69 -20.14
C GLY A 446 -13.76 -18.65 -18.93
N ALA A 447 -13.39 -17.46 -18.47
CA ALA A 447 -12.63 -17.30 -17.23
C ALA A 447 -13.50 -17.62 -16.00
N VAL A 448 -12.89 -18.18 -14.96
CA VAL A 448 -13.54 -18.35 -13.65
C VAL A 448 -13.06 -17.22 -12.73
N VAL A 449 -13.93 -16.24 -12.52
CA VAL A 449 -13.67 -15.05 -11.70
C VAL A 449 -14.65 -15.01 -10.54
N GLU A 450 -14.15 -15.15 -9.34
CA GLU A 450 -14.90 -15.01 -8.09
C GLU A 450 -14.73 -13.58 -7.57
N THR A 451 -15.80 -13.00 -7.07
CA THR A 451 -15.81 -11.65 -6.47
C THR A 451 -16.32 -11.72 -5.05
N GLY A 452 -15.97 -10.75 -4.23
CA GLY A 452 -16.64 -10.52 -2.96
C GLY A 452 -18.11 -10.12 -3.13
N PRO A 453 -18.82 -9.84 -2.04
CA PRO A 453 -20.22 -9.42 -2.08
C PRO A 453 -20.43 -8.24 -3.04
N ASP A 454 -21.58 -8.24 -3.73
CA ASP A 454 -21.98 -7.19 -4.69
C ASP A 454 -20.99 -6.98 -5.85
N GLY A 455 -20.20 -8.00 -6.19
CA GLY A 455 -19.22 -7.89 -7.27
C GLY A 455 -18.04 -6.98 -6.96
N ARG A 456 -17.64 -6.88 -5.70
CA ARG A 456 -16.54 -6.06 -5.21
C ARG A 456 -15.29 -6.92 -4.92
N PRO A 457 -14.10 -6.30 -4.69
CA PRO A 457 -12.94 -7.03 -4.20
C PRO A 457 -13.21 -7.75 -2.85
N PRO A 458 -12.49 -8.84 -2.54
CA PRO A 458 -11.39 -9.42 -3.31
C PRO A 458 -11.85 -10.09 -4.60
N LEU A 459 -10.96 -10.13 -5.61
CA LEU A 459 -11.16 -10.90 -6.82
C LEU A 459 -10.25 -12.12 -6.81
N THR A 460 -10.82 -13.31 -7.02
CA THR A 460 -10.03 -14.53 -7.22
C THR A 460 -10.25 -15.02 -8.65
N ILE A 461 -9.15 -15.16 -9.38
CA ILE A 461 -9.14 -15.70 -10.74
C ILE A 461 -8.56 -17.09 -10.66
N ARG A 462 -9.33 -18.09 -11.12
CA ARG A 462 -8.90 -19.48 -11.20
C ARG A 462 -8.15 -19.69 -12.50
N GLY A 463 -6.96 -20.23 -12.41
CA GLY A 463 -6.10 -20.47 -13.54
C GLY A 463 -6.41 -21.72 -14.34
N GLY A 464 -5.72 -21.89 -15.47
CA GLY A 464 -5.77 -23.09 -16.29
C GLY A 464 -7.03 -23.24 -17.15
N HIS A 465 -7.88 -22.22 -17.23
CA HIS A 465 -9.06 -22.21 -18.09
C HIS A 465 -8.72 -21.72 -19.49
N ARG A 466 -9.30 -22.39 -20.52
CA ARG A 466 -9.15 -21.93 -21.90
C ARG A 466 -10.11 -20.78 -22.17
N LEU A 467 -9.55 -19.64 -22.57
CA LEU A 467 -10.32 -18.48 -22.94
C LEU A 467 -10.77 -18.60 -24.41
N LYS A 468 -11.99 -18.14 -24.67
CA LYS A 468 -12.55 -17.99 -26.02
C LYS A 468 -12.60 -16.51 -26.37
N ALA A 469 -12.31 -16.19 -27.62
CA ALA A 469 -12.45 -14.84 -28.12
C ALA A 469 -13.89 -14.33 -27.96
N LEU A 470 -14.01 -13.05 -27.69
CA LEU A 470 -15.29 -12.38 -27.43
C LEU A 470 -15.47 -11.20 -28.39
N THR A 471 -16.64 -11.10 -29.01
CA THR A 471 -17.10 -9.87 -29.64
C THR A 471 -18.02 -9.16 -28.68
N TYR A 472 -17.58 -8.02 -28.14
CA TYR A 472 -18.25 -7.35 -27.03
C TYR A 472 -18.45 -5.87 -27.30
N THR A 473 -19.69 -5.42 -27.15
CA THR A 473 -19.99 -3.99 -27.16
C THR A 473 -20.08 -3.48 -25.73
N LEU A 474 -19.24 -2.53 -25.39
CA LEU A 474 -19.21 -1.94 -24.05
C LEU A 474 -20.54 -1.21 -23.78
N PRO A 475 -21.21 -1.48 -22.64
CA PRO A 475 -22.44 -0.79 -22.29
C PRO A 475 -22.22 0.68 -21.94
N MET A 476 -20.99 1.06 -21.60
CA MET A 476 -20.54 2.42 -21.35
C MET A 476 -19.08 2.58 -21.74
N ALA A 477 -18.66 3.80 -22.02
CA ALA A 477 -17.29 4.12 -22.41
C ALA A 477 -16.34 3.85 -21.23
N SER A 478 -15.43 2.86 -21.38
CA SER A 478 -14.47 2.49 -20.33
C SER A 478 -13.18 1.93 -20.92
N ALA A 479 -12.12 2.74 -20.89
CA ALA A 479 -10.79 2.30 -21.31
C ALA A 479 -10.25 1.11 -20.51
N GLN A 480 -10.60 1.01 -19.23
CA GLN A 480 -10.12 -0.07 -18.37
C GLN A 480 -10.78 -1.41 -18.72
N VAL A 481 -12.09 -1.42 -19.02
CA VAL A 481 -12.79 -2.64 -19.47
C VAL A 481 -12.27 -3.07 -20.84
N LYS A 482 -12.14 -2.14 -21.79
CA LYS A 482 -11.55 -2.40 -23.11
C LYS A 482 -10.14 -3.01 -22.96
N SER A 483 -9.26 -2.37 -22.18
CA SER A 483 -7.91 -2.87 -21.93
C SER A 483 -7.87 -4.25 -21.29
N CYS A 484 -8.72 -4.51 -20.29
CA CYS A 484 -8.87 -5.81 -19.65
C CYS A 484 -9.17 -6.91 -20.67
N LEU A 485 -10.16 -6.69 -21.53
CA LEU A 485 -10.60 -7.67 -22.52
C LEU A 485 -9.57 -7.86 -23.65
N LEU A 486 -8.86 -6.80 -24.07
CA LEU A 486 -7.77 -6.94 -25.03
C LEU A 486 -6.59 -7.74 -24.44
N LEU A 487 -6.24 -7.51 -23.15
CA LEU A 487 -5.20 -8.28 -22.48
C LEU A 487 -5.58 -9.75 -22.30
N ALA A 488 -6.85 -10.05 -21.97
CA ALA A 488 -7.37 -11.42 -21.95
C ALA A 488 -7.36 -12.03 -23.37
N GLY A 489 -7.64 -11.22 -24.39
CA GLY A 489 -7.62 -11.62 -25.80
C GLY A 489 -6.27 -12.13 -26.29
N LEU A 490 -5.16 -11.75 -25.65
CA LEU A 490 -3.83 -12.29 -25.97
C LEU A 490 -3.74 -13.81 -25.78
N TYR A 491 -4.60 -14.36 -24.92
CA TYR A 491 -4.65 -15.79 -24.55
C TYR A 491 -5.88 -16.53 -25.08
N ALA A 492 -6.84 -15.80 -25.67
CA ALA A 492 -8.13 -16.37 -26.09
C ALA A 492 -8.06 -17.00 -27.48
N GLU A 493 -8.71 -18.14 -27.70
CA GLU A 493 -8.78 -18.77 -29.01
C GLU A 493 -9.69 -17.96 -29.95
N GLY A 494 -9.13 -17.37 -31.03
CA GLY A 494 -9.84 -16.59 -32.05
C GLY A 494 -9.52 -15.09 -32.01
N VAL A 495 -10.41 -14.29 -32.59
CA VAL A 495 -10.27 -12.81 -32.66
C VAL A 495 -11.17 -12.16 -31.62
N THR A 496 -10.57 -11.49 -30.65
CA THR A 496 -11.30 -10.66 -29.68
C THR A 496 -11.56 -9.28 -30.28
N THR A 497 -12.83 -8.85 -30.29
CA THR A 497 -13.26 -7.57 -30.86
C THR A 497 -14.07 -6.79 -29.82
N ILE A 498 -13.67 -5.56 -29.55
CA ILE A 498 -14.33 -4.68 -28.58
C ILE A 498 -14.82 -3.43 -29.30
N THR A 499 -16.12 -3.13 -29.12
CA THR A 499 -16.73 -1.89 -29.64
C THR A 499 -17.08 -0.97 -28.48
N GLU A 500 -16.65 0.28 -28.57
CA GLU A 500 -16.94 1.32 -27.55
C GLU A 500 -18.05 2.26 -28.03
N PRO A 501 -18.94 2.72 -27.12
CA PRO A 501 -20.01 3.67 -27.46
C PRO A 501 -19.48 5.09 -27.69
N ALA A 502 -18.32 5.44 -27.08
CA ALA A 502 -17.62 6.69 -27.29
C ALA A 502 -16.10 6.47 -27.17
N PRO A 503 -15.23 7.26 -27.81
CA PRO A 503 -13.79 7.10 -27.76
C PRO A 503 -13.26 7.13 -26.33
N THR A 504 -12.44 6.15 -25.98
CA THR A 504 -11.70 6.12 -24.73
C THR A 504 -10.19 5.99 -24.99
N ARG A 505 -9.37 6.08 -23.93
CA ARG A 505 -7.91 5.97 -24.02
C ARG A 505 -7.48 4.73 -24.79
N ASP A 506 -6.57 4.90 -25.76
CA ASP A 506 -6.07 3.86 -26.66
C ASP A 506 -4.62 3.42 -26.35
N HIS A 507 -4.14 3.69 -25.15
CA HIS A 507 -2.77 3.35 -24.75
C HIS A 507 -2.47 1.85 -24.86
N THR A 508 -3.44 0.97 -24.57
CA THR A 508 -3.24 -0.48 -24.69
C THR A 508 -2.98 -0.87 -26.14
N GLU A 509 -3.78 -0.36 -27.06
CA GLU A 509 -3.66 -0.65 -28.49
C GLU A 509 -2.33 -0.11 -29.04
N ARG A 510 -1.96 1.13 -28.70
CA ARG A 510 -0.68 1.74 -29.11
C ARG A 510 0.51 0.98 -28.55
N MET A 511 0.50 0.66 -27.27
CA MET A 511 1.61 -0.02 -26.62
C MET A 511 1.75 -1.46 -27.08
N LEU A 512 0.65 -2.20 -27.28
CA LEU A 512 0.71 -3.54 -27.90
C LEU A 512 1.41 -3.50 -29.26
N ARG A 513 1.09 -2.51 -30.12
CA ARG A 513 1.79 -2.32 -31.39
C ARG A 513 3.27 -1.98 -31.18
N GLY A 514 3.58 -1.12 -30.20
CA GLY A 514 4.96 -0.78 -29.83
C GLY A 514 5.79 -1.98 -29.37
N PHE A 515 5.16 -2.99 -28.78
CA PHE A 515 5.75 -4.29 -28.44
C PHE A 515 5.67 -5.32 -29.58
N GLY A 516 5.30 -4.91 -30.80
CA GLY A 516 5.27 -5.75 -31.99
C GLY A 516 4.01 -6.63 -32.11
N TYR A 517 2.98 -6.42 -31.28
CA TYR A 517 1.75 -7.19 -31.37
C TYR A 517 0.73 -6.53 -32.30
N ALA A 518 0.16 -7.30 -33.22
CA ALA A 518 -0.81 -6.79 -34.17
C ALA A 518 -2.17 -6.49 -33.50
N VAL A 519 -2.58 -5.23 -33.54
CA VAL A 519 -3.88 -4.75 -33.08
C VAL A 519 -4.51 -3.90 -34.16
N ASP A 520 -5.70 -4.24 -34.62
CA ASP A 520 -6.49 -3.40 -35.53
C ASP A 520 -7.41 -2.51 -34.69
N SER A 521 -7.36 -1.19 -34.93
CA SER A 521 -8.31 -0.24 -34.34
C SER A 521 -8.81 0.70 -35.43
N ARG A 522 -10.14 0.68 -35.62
CA ARG A 522 -10.84 1.49 -36.63
C ARG A 522 -12.07 2.13 -35.99
N GLY A 523 -12.00 3.43 -35.81
CA GLY A 523 -13.09 4.17 -35.17
C GLY A 523 -13.34 3.62 -33.74
N PRO A 524 -14.57 3.21 -33.42
CA PRO A 524 -14.91 2.71 -32.08
C PRO A 524 -14.53 1.24 -31.85
N VAL A 525 -13.89 0.58 -32.80
CA VAL A 525 -13.62 -0.89 -32.73
C VAL A 525 -12.13 -1.13 -32.57
N ALA A 526 -11.77 -1.95 -31.58
CA ALA A 526 -10.44 -2.49 -31.41
C ALA A 526 -10.50 -4.03 -31.45
N SER A 527 -9.58 -4.66 -32.20
CA SER A 527 -9.52 -6.12 -32.29
C SER A 527 -8.09 -6.63 -32.33
N LEU A 528 -7.90 -7.84 -31.78
CA LEU A 528 -6.64 -8.57 -31.85
C LEU A 528 -6.91 -10.09 -31.92
N GLN A 529 -5.96 -10.81 -32.51
CA GLN A 529 -5.95 -12.25 -32.55
C GLN A 529 -4.85 -12.80 -31.62
N ALA A 530 -5.18 -13.84 -30.86
CA ALA A 530 -4.21 -14.53 -30.05
C ALA A 530 -3.14 -15.27 -30.85
N GLY A 531 -2.05 -15.70 -30.18
CA GLY A 531 -0.95 -16.47 -30.78
C GLY A 531 0.21 -15.61 -31.26
N GLY A 532 0.17 -14.31 -31.09
CA GLY A 532 1.31 -13.41 -31.26
C GLY A 532 2.28 -13.48 -30.10
N LYS A 533 3.37 -12.71 -30.18
CA LYS A 533 4.30 -12.50 -29.08
C LYS A 533 4.59 -11.03 -28.88
N LEU A 534 4.97 -10.66 -27.65
CA LEU A 534 5.45 -9.33 -27.32
C LEU A 534 6.97 -9.32 -27.37
N THR A 535 7.55 -8.35 -28.02
CA THR A 535 9.00 -8.16 -28.12
C THR A 535 9.40 -6.95 -27.29
N ALA A 536 10.43 -7.11 -26.48
CA ALA A 536 10.93 -6.04 -25.64
C ALA A 536 11.35 -4.80 -26.44
N THR A 537 11.15 -3.63 -25.89
CA THR A 537 11.39 -2.34 -26.54
C THR A 537 11.85 -1.30 -25.51
N ARG A 538 12.27 -0.14 -26.01
CA ARG A 538 12.51 1.03 -25.16
C ARG A 538 11.25 1.90 -25.11
N ILE A 539 10.86 2.29 -23.90
CA ILE A 539 9.70 3.14 -23.65
C ILE A 539 10.15 4.43 -22.97
N GLU A 540 9.82 5.56 -23.57
CA GLU A 540 9.90 6.85 -22.90
C GLU A 540 8.47 7.27 -22.53
N VAL A 541 8.17 7.29 -21.22
CA VAL A 541 6.85 7.67 -20.70
C VAL A 541 6.71 9.19 -20.78
N PRO A 542 5.75 9.73 -21.54
CA PRO A 542 5.51 11.17 -21.57
C PRO A 542 4.97 11.65 -20.22
N ALA A 543 5.13 12.94 -19.95
CA ALA A 543 4.52 13.59 -18.77
C ALA A 543 2.98 13.50 -18.87
N ASP A 544 2.32 13.23 -17.73
CA ASP A 544 0.89 12.95 -17.66
C ASP A 544 0.06 14.23 -17.87
N ILE A 545 -0.79 14.23 -18.90
CA ILE A 545 -1.72 15.33 -19.15
C ILE A 545 -2.68 15.59 -17.99
N SER A 546 -3.09 14.55 -17.23
CA SER A 546 -3.94 14.72 -16.06
C SER A 546 -3.22 15.43 -14.92
N SER A 547 -1.93 15.18 -14.74
CA SER A 547 -1.08 15.91 -13.79
C SER A 547 -0.79 17.33 -14.31
N ALA A 548 -0.56 17.49 -15.59
CA ALA A 548 -0.38 18.80 -16.24
C ALA A 548 -1.63 19.68 -16.13
N ALA A 549 -2.83 19.10 -16.12
CA ALA A 549 -4.11 19.82 -16.08
C ALA A 549 -4.21 20.81 -14.90
N PHE A 550 -3.69 20.45 -13.73
CA PHE A 550 -3.67 21.34 -12.57
C PHE A 550 -2.88 22.61 -12.84
N PHE A 551 -1.73 22.48 -13.49
CA PHE A 551 -0.87 23.62 -13.84
C PHE A 551 -1.39 24.37 -15.08
N LEU A 552 -2.06 23.68 -16.03
CA LEU A 552 -2.74 24.33 -17.15
C LEU A 552 -3.83 25.28 -16.64
N VAL A 553 -4.68 24.81 -15.72
CA VAL A 553 -5.73 25.64 -15.12
C VAL A 553 -5.11 26.73 -14.26
N ALA A 554 -4.15 26.39 -13.39
CA ALA A 554 -3.46 27.35 -12.52
C ALA A 554 -2.89 28.52 -13.31
N ALA A 555 -2.16 28.26 -14.41
CA ALA A 555 -1.60 29.29 -15.25
C ALA A 555 -2.66 30.05 -16.03
N SER A 556 -3.75 29.41 -16.47
CA SER A 556 -4.83 30.06 -17.21
C SER A 556 -5.62 31.05 -16.36
N ILE A 557 -5.88 30.73 -15.06
CA ILE A 557 -6.70 31.58 -14.18
C ILE A 557 -5.90 32.67 -13.46
N ALA A 558 -4.58 32.55 -13.34
CA ALA A 558 -3.73 33.49 -12.62
C ALA A 558 -3.14 34.54 -13.57
N GLU A 559 -3.46 35.80 -13.33
CA GLU A 559 -2.98 36.92 -14.15
C GLU A 559 -1.45 37.03 -14.11
N GLY A 560 -0.85 37.32 -15.29
CA GLY A 560 0.60 37.44 -15.43
C GLY A 560 1.37 36.14 -15.45
N SER A 561 0.70 35.00 -15.54
CA SER A 561 1.32 33.68 -15.70
C SER A 561 1.96 33.48 -17.08
N ASP A 562 3.08 32.78 -17.12
CA ASP A 562 3.74 32.24 -18.31
C ASP A 562 4.50 30.96 -17.93
N LEU A 563 3.90 29.80 -18.19
CA LEU A 563 4.39 28.50 -17.78
C LEU A 563 4.67 27.63 -19.01
N LEU A 564 5.80 26.92 -18.99
CA LEU A 564 6.11 25.86 -19.95
C LEU A 564 6.09 24.50 -19.24
N LEU A 565 5.16 23.65 -19.67
CA LEU A 565 5.08 22.25 -19.28
C LEU A 565 5.77 21.39 -20.34
N GLU A 566 6.86 20.71 -19.98
CA GLU A 566 7.69 20.00 -20.93
C GLU A 566 7.24 18.54 -21.11
N HIS A 567 7.36 18.06 -22.36
CA HIS A 567 7.22 16.64 -22.71
C HIS A 567 5.87 16.04 -22.34
N VAL A 568 4.78 16.79 -22.47
CA VAL A 568 3.43 16.33 -22.09
C VAL A 568 2.83 15.45 -23.18
N GLY A 569 2.26 14.31 -22.79
CA GLY A 569 1.48 13.47 -23.71
C GLY A 569 0.24 14.20 -24.22
N ILE A 570 0.10 14.27 -25.53
CA ILE A 570 -1.04 14.92 -26.21
C ILE A 570 -1.83 13.90 -27.03
N ASN A 571 -2.01 12.69 -26.51
CA ASN A 571 -2.84 11.68 -27.13
C ASN A 571 -4.24 12.24 -27.42
N PRO A 572 -4.76 12.15 -28.66
CA PRO A 572 -6.08 12.70 -29.04
C PRO A 572 -7.23 12.22 -28.13
N THR A 573 -7.11 11.05 -27.50
CA THR A 573 -8.11 10.53 -26.57
C THR A 573 -8.00 11.13 -25.15
N ARG A 574 -7.06 12.07 -24.92
CA ARG A 574 -6.74 12.66 -23.61
C ARG A 574 -6.70 14.18 -23.58
N ILE A 575 -6.76 14.85 -24.73
CA ILE A 575 -6.56 16.30 -24.83
C ILE A 575 -7.82 17.12 -24.55
N GLY A 576 -8.89 16.52 -24.07
CA GLY A 576 -10.15 17.23 -23.80
C GLY A 576 -9.97 18.44 -22.88
N VAL A 577 -9.09 18.38 -21.89
CA VAL A 577 -8.79 19.53 -21.02
C VAL A 577 -8.18 20.71 -21.78
N ILE A 578 -7.30 20.46 -22.75
CA ILE A 578 -6.71 21.52 -23.58
C ILE A 578 -7.80 22.17 -24.48
N GLU A 579 -8.64 21.34 -25.10
CA GLU A 579 -9.71 21.79 -25.97
C GLU A 579 -10.77 22.59 -25.21
N ILE A 580 -11.21 22.11 -24.03
CA ILE A 580 -12.15 22.80 -23.16
C ILE A 580 -11.59 24.17 -22.75
N LEU A 581 -10.35 24.23 -22.26
CA LEU A 581 -9.72 25.47 -21.83
C LEU A 581 -9.56 26.46 -22.99
N ARG A 582 -9.24 25.97 -24.22
CA ARG A 582 -9.20 26.82 -25.43
C ARG A 582 -10.57 27.35 -25.83
N LEU A 583 -11.63 26.52 -25.73
CA LEU A 583 -13.00 26.98 -25.95
C LEU A 583 -13.42 28.05 -24.94
N MET A 584 -12.92 27.93 -23.69
CA MET A 584 -13.10 28.95 -22.67
C MET A 584 -12.25 30.21 -22.90
N GLY A 585 -11.38 30.23 -23.91
CA GLY A 585 -10.51 31.39 -24.24
C GLY A 585 -9.11 31.33 -23.63
N GLY A 586 -8.67 30.16 -23.13
CA GLY A 586 -7.32 29.96 -22.61
C GLY A 586 -6.22 30.10 -23.67
N ASP A 587 -5.11 30.76 -23.35
CA ASP A 587 -3.91 30.87 -24.22
C ASP A 587 -2.97 29.69 -23.97
N ILE A 588 -3.24 28.58 -24.67
CA ILE A 588 -2.46 27.34 -24.59
C ILE A 588 -1.88 27.05 -25.98
N ARG A 589 -0.55 26.95 -26.04
CA ARG A 589 0.19 26.66 -27.29
C ARG A 589 0.93 25.34 -27.17
N LEU A 590 0.90 24.57 -28.26
CA LEU A 590 1.63 23.33 -28.42
C LEU A 590 2.93 23.62 -29.16
N GLU A 591 4.05 23.47 -28.48
CA GLU A 591 5.39 23.67 -29.01
C GLU A 591 6.11 22.33 -29.12
N ASN A 592 7.11 22.20 -29.98
CA ASN A 592 7.97 21.02 -30.11
C ASN A 592 7.22 19.68 -30.22
N GLN A 593 6.14 19.66 -31.04
CA GLN A 593 5.36 18.43 -31.25
C GLN A 593 6.22 17.35 -31.91
N ARG A 594 6.15 16.14 -31.33
CA ARG A 594 6.90 14.98 -31.79
C ARG A 594 6.18 13.69 -31.40
N GLU A 595 6.65 12.56 -31.87
CA GLU A 595 6.18 11.23 -31.46
C GLU A 595 7.27 10.53 -30.65
N VAL A 596 6.89 9.92 -29.53
CA VAL A 596 7.80 9.20 -28.66
C VAL A 596 7.14 7.88 -28.26
N GLY A 597 7.73 6.74 -28.70
CA GLY A 597 7.20 5.42 -28.39
C GLY A 597 5.76 5.16 -28.88
N GLY A 598 5.35 5.82 -30.00
CA GLY A 598 3.99 5.72 -30.55
C GLY A 598 2.96 6.65 -29.88
N GLU A 599 3.39 7.48 -28.93
CA GLU A 599 2.55 8.51 -28.29
C GLU A 599 2.93 9.90 -28.78
N PRO A 600 1.97 10.74 -29.17
CA PRO A 600 2.25 12.13 -29.52
C PRO A 600 2.54 12.96 -28.26
N VAL A 601 3.56 13.80 -28.33
CA VAL A 601 4.09 14.58 -27.22
C VAL A 601 4.34 16.03 -27.67
N ALA A 602 4.09 16.97 -26.78
CA ALA A 602 4.40 18.39 -26.99
C ALA A 602 4.87 19.07 -25.72
N ASP A 603 5.50 20.21 -25.87
CA ASP A 603 5.67 21.17 -24.79
C ASP A 603 4.47 22.12 -24.80
N LEU A 604 3.84 22.33 -23.62
CA LEU A 604 2.63 23.15 -23.50
C LEU A 604 2.99 24.49 -22.87
N ARG A 605 2.89 25.57 -23.66
CA ARG A 605 3.04 26.93 -23.14
C ARG A 605 1.69 27.51 -22.80
N VAL A 606 1.52 27.96 -21.56
CA VAL A 606 0.26 28.47 -21.02
C VAL A 606 0.46 29.85 -20.45
N ARG A 607 -0.43 30.77 -20.77
CA ARG A 607 -0.43 32.12 -20.22
C ARG A 607 -1.77 32.47 -19.60
N GLY A 608 -1.72 33.37 -18.61
CA GLY A 608 -2.93 33.89 -17.98
C GLY A 608 -3.90 34.50 -18.98
N ALA A 609 -5.16 34.13 -18.93
CA ALA A 609 -6.21 34.55 -19.86
C ALA A 609 -7.51 34.86 -19.11
N ARG A 610 -8.37 35.67 -19.74
CA ARG A 610 -9.75 35.87 -19.26
C ARG A 610 -10.62 34.77 -19.84
N LEU A 611 -10.94 33.81 -18.99
CA LEU A 611 -11.78 32.68 -19.36
C LEU A 611 -13.25 33.09 -19.45
N LYS A 612 -14.01 32.39 -20.29
CA LYS A 612 -15.47 32.57 -20.47
C LYS A 612 -16.15 31.24 -20.19
N GLY A 613 -17.32 31.33 -19.57
CA GLY A 613 -18.20 30.18 -19.38
C GLY A 613 -18.70 29.64 -20.72
N ILE A 614 -18.83 28.34 -20.82
CA ILE A 614 -19.29 27.61 -21.99
C ILE A 614 -20.24 26.47 -21.63
N GLU A 615 -21.06 26.03 -22.54
CA GLU A 615 -21.63 24.70 -22.51
C GLU A 615 -20.58 23.72 -23.06
N ILE A 616 -20.10 22.80 -22.19
CA ILE A 616 -19.04 21.89 -22.57
C ILE A 616 -19.59 20.84 -23.54
N PRO A 617 -19.00 20.70 -24.74
CA PRO A 617 -19.44 19.71 -25.71
C PRO A 617 -19.36 18.29 -25.12
N GLU A 618 -20.46 17.55 -25.17
CA GLU A 618 -20.52 16.18 -24.60
C GLU A 618 -19.45 15.24 -25.20
N ALA A 619 -19.07 15.44 -26.46
CA ALA A 619 -18.00 14.69 -27.10
C ALA A 619 -16.62 14.86 -26.41
N LEU A 620 -16.39 15.95 -25.69
CA LEU A 620 -15.16 16.19 -24.94
C LEU A 620 -15.18 15.59 -23.54
N VAL A 621 -16.34 15.21 -23.03
CA VAL A 621 -16.48 14.69 -21.67
C VAL A 621 -15.63 13.43 -21.43
N PRO A 622 -15.69 12.39 -22.27
CA PRO A 622 -14.83 11.20 -22.09
C PRO A 622 -13.33 11.51 -22.21
N LEU A 623 -12.97 12.54 -22.99
CA LEU A 623 -11.57 12.93 -23.25
C LEU A 623 -10.96 13.79 -22.13
N ALA A 624 -11.79 14.25 -21.16
CA ALA A 624 -11.39 15.06 -20.01
C ALA A 624 -11.98 14.57 -18.69
N ILE A 625 -12.47 13.34 -18.63
CA ILE A 625 -13.27 12.85 -17.50
C ILE A 625 -12.55 12.97 -16.16
N ASP A 626 -11.24 12.80 -16.14
CA ASP A 626 -10.44 12.86 -14.91
C ASP A 626 -10.00 14.28 -14.54
N GLU A 627 -10.12 15.24 -15.44
CA GLU A 627 -9.67 16.64 -15.28
C GLU A 627 -10.79 17.58 -14.80
N PHE A 628 -12.04 17.13 -14.74
CA PHE A 628 -13.17 17.97 -14.36
C PHE A 628 -13.06 18.63 -12.97
N PRO A 629 -12.51 18.01 -11.92
CA PRO A 629 -12.35 18.69 -10.64
C PRO A 629 -11.62 20.03 -10.77
N VAL A 630 -10.52 20.08 -11.51
CA VAL A 630 -9.78 21.34 -11.71
C VAL A 630 -10.42 22.24 -12.77
N LEU A 631 -11.15 21.68 -13.76
CA LEU A 631 -11.94 22.47 -14.72
C LEU A 631 -13.10 23.20 -14.05
N PHE A 632 -13.69 22.66 -12.96
CA PHE A 632 -14.70 23.40 -12.17
C PHE A 632 -14.11 24.65 -11.53
N VAL A 633 -12.84 24.60 -11.11
CA VAL A 633 -12.12 25.80 -10.64
C VAL A 633 -11.97 26.83 -11.77
N ALA A 634 -11.61 26.38 -12.98
CA ALA A 634 -11.56 27.27 -14.14
C ALA A 634 -12.92 27.90 -14.43
N ALA A 635 -14.01 27.11 -14.31
CA ALA A 635 -15.38 27.59 -14.52
C ALA A 635 -15.81 28.66 -13.50
N VAL A 636 -15.44 28.49 -12.22
CA VAL A 636 -15.68 29.52 -11.18
C VAL A 636 -14.97 30.84 -11.51
N CYS A 637 -13.76 30.76 -12.07
CA CYS A 637 -12.96 31.94 -12.42
C CYS A 637 -13.35 32.57 -13.78
N ALA A 638 -14.15 31.89 -14.62
CA ALA A 638 -14.55 32.35 -15.94
C ALA A 638 -15.66 33.40 -15.84
N GLU A 639 -15.82 34.23 -16.88
CA GLU A 639 -16.95 35.15 -17.02
C GLU A 639 -18.15 34.40 -17.63
N GLY A 640 -19.32 34.42 -16.98
CA GLY A 640 -20.53 33.77 -17.47
C GLY A 640 -20.73 32.36 -16.96
N ARG A 641 -21.69 31.64 -17.56
CA ARG A 641 -22.15 30.34 -17.10
C ARG A 641 -21.41 29.19 -17.80
N THR A 642 -20.94 28.20 -17.02
CA THR A 642 -20.44 26.92 -17.54
C THR A 642 -21.41 25.80 -17.18
N VAL A 643 -21.69 24.94 -18.17
CA VAL A 643 -22.58 23.78 -18.01
C VAL A 643 -21.85 22.52 -18.43
N LEU A 644 -21.82 21.53 -17.55
CA LEU A 644 -21.37 20.16 -17.83
C LEU A 644 -22.56 19.21 -17.78
N ARG A 645 -22.66 18.32 -18.77
CA ARG A 645 -23.62 17.21 -18.84
C ARG A 645 -22.95 15.93 -19.30
N GLY A 646 -23.60 14.77 -19.13
CA GLY A 646 -23.11 13.49 -19.61
C GLY A 646 -21.85 12.98 -18.88
N ALA A 647 -21.65 13.38 -17.62
CA ALA A 647 -20.46 13.06 -16.82
C ALA A 647 -20.79 12.22 -15.56
N GLU A 648 -21.82 11.35 -15.63
CA GLU A 648 -22.26 10.49 -14.52
C GLU A 648 -21.11 9.62 -13.97
N GLU A 649 -20.14 9.27 -14.79
CA GLU A 649 -18.98 8.49 -14.36
C GLU A 649 -18.16 9.17 -13.27
N LEU A 650 -18.21 10.49 -13.14
CA LEU A 650 -17.55 11.24 -12.06
C LEU A 650 -18.08 10.88 -10.67
N ARG A 651 -19.34 10.40 -10.59
CA ARG A 651 -19.98 10.04 -9.31
C ARG A 651 -19.49 8.73 -8.72
N VAL A 652 -18.83 7.89 -9.51
CA VAL A 652 -18.37 6.53 -9.14
C VAL A 652 -16.85 6.38 -9.23
N LYS A 653 -16.11 7.49 -9.18
CA LYS A 653 -14.65 7.50 -9.12
C LYS A 653 -14.14 7.24 -7.69
N GLU A 654 -13.00 7.76 -7.30
CA GLU A 654 -12.44 7.68 -5.94
C GLU A 654 -13.39 8.29 -4.90
N SER A 655 -14.11 9.33 -5.30
CA SER A 655 -15.22 9.97 -4.59
C SER A 655 -16.33 10.31 -5.59
N ASP A 656 -17.50 10.76 -5.13
CA ASP A 656 -18.46 11.46 -5.99
C ASP A 656 -17.90 12.86 -6.29
N ARG A 657 -17.08 12.95 -7.37
CA ARG A 657 -16.34 14.16 -7.72
C ARG A 657 -17.23 15.36 -8.01
N ILE A 658 -18.46 15.14 -8.48
CA ILE A 658 -19.43 16.22 -8.70
C ILE A 658 -19.87 16.78 -7.37
N GLN A 659 -20.32 15.92 -6.44
CA GLN A 659 -20.85 16.35 -5.16
C GLN A 659 -19.76 16.93 -4.26
N VAL A 660 -18.62 16.26 -4.13
CA VAL A 660 -17.52 16.70 -3.27
C VAL A 660 -16.95 18.06 -3.72
N MET A 661 -16.81 18.29 -5.03
CA MET A 661 -16.41 19.61 -5.54
C MET A 661 -17.48 20.67 -5.28
N ALA A 662 -18.76 20.32 -5.47
CA ALA A 662 -19.86 21.25 -5.22
C ALA A 662 -19.93 21.67 -3.73
N ASP A 663 -19.79 20.70 -2.82
CA ASP A 663 -19.80 20.93 -1.38
C ASP A 663 -18.62 21.81 -0.95
N GLY A 664 -17.41 21.49 -1.44
CA GLY A 664 -16.21 22.27 -1.16
C GLY A 664 -16.26 23.70 -1.73
N LEU A 665 -16.73 23.89 -2.95
CA LEU A 665 -16.92 25.22 -3.53
C LEU A 665 -17.98 26.01 -2.75
N THR A 666 -19.07 25.36 -2.33
CA THR A 666 -20.12 25.98 -1.52
C THR A 666 -19.58 26.41 -0.15
N SER A 667 -18.74 25.62 0.50
CA SER A 667 -18.10 25.99 1.77
C SER A 667 -17.18 27.20 1.64
N LEU A 668 -16.63 27.42 0.43
CA LEU A 668 -15.82 28.60 0.09
C LEU A 668 -16.67 29.78 -0.42
N GLY A 669 -18.00 29.73 -0.30
CA GLY A 669 -18.92 30.80 -0.67
C GLY A 669 -19.29 30.88 -2.15
N VAL A 670 -18.93 29.88 -2.95
CA VAL A 670 -19.28 29.82 -4.37
C VAL A 670 -20.61 29.09 -4.56
N LYS A 671 -21.52 29.67 -5.32
CA LYS A 671 -22.81 29.04 -5.67
C LYS A 671 -22.64 28.16 -6.90
N VAL A 672 -22.95 26.89 -6.75
CA VAL A 672 -22.91 25.88 -7.82
C VAL A 672 -24.17 25.00 -7.73
N GLU A 673 -24.58 24.43 -8.85
CA GLU A 673 -25.74 23.54 -8.95
C GLU A 673 -25.29 22.18 -9.50
N PRO A 674 -25.06 21.18 -8.62
CA PRO A 674 -24.77 19.82 -9.06
C PRO A 674 -26.04 19.17 -9.65
N THR A 675 -25.89 18.48 -10.79
CA THR A 675 -26.97 17.71 -11.44
C THR A 675 -26.65 16.21 -11.37
N ALA A 676 -27.57 15.34 -11.79
CA ALA A 676 -27.37 13.91 -11.78
C ALA A 676 -26.15 13.48 -12.64
N ASP A 677 -25.92 14.18 -13.74
CA ASP A 677 -24.94 13.88 -14.78
C ASP A 677 -23.87 14.98 -14.98
N GLY A 678 -23.81 15.99 -14.08
CA GLY A 678 -22.87 17.09 -14.25
C GLY A 678 -23.01 18.21 -13.22
N ILE A 679 -22.72 19.44 -13.63
CA ILE A 679 -22.77 20.61 -12.75
C ILE A 679 -22.99 21.89 -13.57
N ILE A 680 -23.66 22.87 -12.99
CA ILE A 680 -23.82 24.22 -13.52
C ILE A 680 -23.09 25.19 -12.60
N ILE A 681 -22.21 26.01 -13.17
CA ILE A 681 -21.41 26.99 -12.44
C ILE A 681 -21.56 28.36 -13.08
N ASP A 682 -22.10 29.31 -12.35
CA ASP A 682 -22.03 30.72 -12.72
C ASP A 682 -20.68 31.28 -12.29
N GLY A 683 -19.85 31.69 -13.25
CA GLY A 683 -18.51 32.17 -13.01
C GLY A 683 -18.42 33.62 -12.56
N GLY A 684 -17.19 34.12 -12.34
CA GLY A 684 -16.93 35.47 -11.85
C GLY A 684 -17.22 35.65 -10.36
N GLN A 685 -17.44 34.58 -9.62
CA GLN A 685 -17.64 34.59 -8.18
C GLN A 685 -16.32 34.68 -7.41
N VAL A 686 -16.37 35.27 -6.23
CA VAL A 686 -15.22 35.31 -5.32
C VAL A 686 -15.12 33.96 -4.59
N ILE A 687 -13.97 33.34 -4.71
CA ILE A 687 -13.64 32.15 -3.89
C ILE A 687 -13.21 32.66 -2.51
N GLY A 688 -13.90 32.25 -1.46
CA GLY A 688 -13.56 32.57 -0.06
C GLY A 688 -12.36 31.77 0.41
N GLY A 689 -11.96 32.00 1.69
CA GLY A 689 -11.11 31.09 2.42
C GLY A 689 -11.96 30.17 3.29
N GLY A 690 -11.35 29.15 3.87
CA GLY A 690 -12.04 28.22 4.75
C GLY A 690 -11.49 26.80 4.70
N GLU A 691 -12.31 25.86 5.13
CA GLU A 691 -11.94 24.44 5.19
C GLU A 691 -12.71 23.65 4.12
N VAL A 692 -12.01 22.74 3.45
CA VAL A 692 -12.57 21.81 2.48
C VAL A 692 -12.04 20.41 2.74
N TYR A 693 -12.81 19.39 2.34
CA TYR A 693 -12.46 17.98 2.53
C TYR A 693 -12.34 17.30 1.17
N SER A 694 -11.19 16.66 0.91
CA SER A 694 -10.97 15.93 -0.33
C SER A 694 -11.60 14.53 -0.33
N HIS A 695 -11.99 14.05 0.85
CA HIS A 695 -12.47 12.66 1.05
C HIS A 695 -11.51 11.60 0.50
N GLY A 696 -10.19 11.86 0.62
CA GLY A 696 -9.16 10.98 0.11
C GLY A 696 -9.01 10.97 -1.42
N ASP A 697 -9.68 11.88 -2.16
CA ASP A 697 -9.50 12.03 -3.60
C ASP A 697 -8.41 13.06 -3.91
N HIS A 698 -7.28 12.58 -4.41
CA HIS A 698 -6.11 13.40 -4.75
C HIS A 698 -6.43 14.53 -5.74
N ARG A 699 -7.38 14.31 -6.68
CA ARG A 699 -7.75 15.33 -7.69
C ARG A 699 -8.52 16.47 -7.06
N ILE A 700 -9.37 16.18 -6.07
CA ILE A 700 -10.08 17.21 -5.30
C ILE A 700 -9.08 18.04 -4.50
N ALA A 701 -8.14 17.40 -3.79
CA ALA A 701 -7.11 18.09 -3.01
C ALA A 701 -6.27 19.05 -3.87
N MET A 702 -5.81 18.58 -5.03
CA MET A 702 -5.02 19.40 -5.95
C MET A 702 -5.87 20.50 -6.64
N ALA A 703 -7.15 20.25 -6.93
CA ALA A 703 -8.05 21.26 -7.50
C ALA A 703 -8.27 22.43 -6.53
N PHE A 704 -8.50 22.17 -5.26
CA PHE A 704 -8.62 23.23 -4.24
C PHE A 704 -7.28 23.91 -3.96
N SER A 705 -6.15 23.23 -4.10
CA SER A 705 -4.83 23.87 -4.08
C SER A 705 -4.68 24.90 -5.22
N VAL A 706 -5.17 24.57 -6.41
CA VAL A 706 -5.20 25.53 -7.56
C VAL A 706 -6.21 26.66 -7.32
N ALA A 707 -7.37 26.37 -6.72
CA ALA A 707 -8.39 27.38 -6.43
C ALA A 707 -7.87 28.50 -5.51
N SER A 708 -6.88 28.19 -4.65
CA SER A 708 -6.27 29.18 -3.76
C SER A 708 -5.67 30.37 -4.48
N LEU A 709 -5.20 30.21 -5.72
CA LEU A 709 -4.64 31.32 -6.53
C LEU A 709 -5.64 32.48 -6.72
N ARG A 710 -6.94 32.18 -6.69
CA ARG A 710 -8.05 33.13 -6.85
C ARG A 710 -8.89 33.30 -5.60
N ALA A 711 -8.49 32.66 -4.49
CA ALA A 711 -9.18 32.81 -3.21
C ALA A 711 -8.84 34.16 -2.53
N SER A 712 -9.77 34.65 -1.71
CA SER A 712 -9.58 35.88 -0.93
C SER A 712 -8.87 35.65 0.41
N ALA A 713 -8.80 34.39 0.87
CA ALA A 713 -8.11 33.97 2.11
C ALA A 713 -7.63 32.52 1.95
N PRO A 714 -6.74 32.03 2.86
CA PRO A 714 -6.20 30.68 2.79
C PRO A 714 -7.28 29.60 2.79
N ILE A 715 -7.01 28.51 2.04
CA ILE A 715 -7.85 27.31 2.02
C ILE A 715 -7.10 26.19 2.76
N ARG A 716 -7.73 25.60 3.79
CA ARG A 716 -7.28 24.39 4.47
C ARG A 716 -7.96 23.19 3.82
N ILE A 717 -7.17 22.28 3.29
CA ILE A 717 -7.65 21.12 2.55
C ILE A 717 -7.31 19.86 3.37
N HIS A 718 -8.33 19.13 3.79
CA HIS A 718 -8.21 17.92 4.60
C HIS A 718 -8.12 16.67 3.73
N ASP A 719 -7.63 15.56 4.31
CA ASP A 719 -7.49 14.23 3.67
C ASP A 719 -6.54 14.21 2.46
N CYS A 720 -5.44 14.97 2.49
CA CYS A 720 -4.54 15.13 1.34
C CYS A 720 -3.51 14.02 1.14
N ALA A 721 -3.45 12.99 2.00
CA ALA A 721 -2.43 11.93 1.94
C ALA A 721 -2.38 11.22 0.56
N ASN A 722 -3.53 11.03 -0.08
CA ASN A 722 -3.62 10.35 -1.37
C ASN A 722 -3.06 11.14 -2.57
N VAL A 723 -2.63 12.39 -2.39
CA VAL A 723 -1.93 13.12 -3.47
C VAL A 723 -0.66 12.39 -3.87
N ALA A 724 0.09 11.83 -2.92
CA ALA A 724 1.32 11.08 -3.17
C ALA A 724 1.09 9.78 -3.98
N THR A 725 -0.13 9.24 -4.04
CA THR A 725 -0.43 8.01 -4.81
C THR A 725 -0.29 8.20 -6.32
N SER A 726 -0.57 9.41 -6.81
CA SER A 726 -0.58 9.73 -8.24
C SER A 726 0.35 10.88 -8.62
N PHE A 727 0.69 11.76 -7.67
CA PHE A 727 1.53 12.93 -7.91
C PHE A 727 2.45 13.22 -6.71
N PRO A 728 3.45 12.36 -6.45
CA PRO A 728 4.26 12.41 -5.22
C PRO A 728 5.04 13.72 -5.03
N ASN A 729 5.42 14.42 -6.10
CA ASN A 729 6.17 15.68 -6.04
C ASN A 729 5.29 16.92 -6.33
N PHE A 730 3.97 16.85 -6.15
CA PHE A 730 3.04 17.95 -6.43
C PHE A 730 3.41 19.24 -5.69
N LEU A 731 3.64 19.15 -4.38
CA LEU A 731 3.97 20.32 -3.55
C LEU A 731 5.27 21.01 -4.01
N ALA A 732 6.30 20.23 -4.33
CA ALA A 732 7.58 20.77 -4.79
C ALA A 732 7.44 21.50 -6.13
N LEU A 733 6.69 20.92 -7.09
CA LEU A 733 6.44 21.58 -8.38
C LEU A 733 5.51 22.78 -8.24
N ALA A 734 4.52 22.74 -7.36
CA ALA A 734 3.63 23.85 -7.06
C ALA A 734 4.43 25.05 -6.52
N GLU A 735 5.30 24.83 -5.56
CA GLU A 735 6.19 25.86 -4.99
C GLU A 735 7.14 26.42 -6.04
N GLN A 736 7.74 25.55 -6.87
CA GLN A 736 8.67 25.94 -7.95
C GLN A 736 8.06 26.94 -8.92
N VAL A 737 6.76 26.83 -9.20
CA VAL A 737 6.06 27.71 -10.15
C VAL A 737 5.28 28.86 -9.50
N GLY A 738 5.32 28.97 -8.17
CA GLY A 738 4.72 30.07 -7.41
C GLY A 738 3.33 29.80 -6.83
N ILE A 739 2.87 28.55 -6.78
CA ILE A 739 1.65 28.12 -6.06
C ILE A 739 2.05 27.83 -4.61
N ARG A 740 1.53 28.61 -3.67
CA ARG A 740 1.92 28.55 -2.25
C ARG A 740 1.07 27.55 -1.47
N VAL A 741 1.48 26.29 -1.49
CA VAL A 741 0.83 25.20 -0.74
C VAL A 741 1.87 24.52 0.15
N ALA A 742 1.55 24.34 1.42
CA ALA A 742 2.40 23.67 2.40
C ALA A 742 1.61 22.65 3.22
N VAL A 743 2.30 21.68 3.80
CA VAL A 743 1.70 20.76 4.78
C VAL A 743 1.60 21.47 6.14
N GLU A 744 0.42 21.46 6.75
CA GLU A 744 0.24 22.05 8.07
C GLU A 744 1.02 21.24 9.12
N GLY A 745 1.79 21.92 9.96
CA GLY A 745 2.59 21.30 11.02
C GLY A 745 4.02 20.88 10.63
N GLN A 746 4.43 21.00 9.37
CA GLN A 746 5.84 20.92 8.96
C GLN A 746 6.42 22.35 8.89
N ARG A 747 7.28 22.69 9.85
CA ARG A 747 8.19 23.85 9.82
C ARG A 747 9.61 23.39 9.51
#